data_af96273041bf9edc9ca867319af39b29
#
_entry.id   af96273041bf9edc9ca867319af39b29
#
_cell.length_a   1.000
_cell.length_b   1.000
_cell.length_c   1.000
_cell.angle_alpha   90.00
_cell.angle_beta   90.00
_cell.angle_gamma   90.00
#
_symmetry.space_group_name_H-M   'P 1'
#
loop_
_entity.id
_entity.type
_entity.pdbx_description
1 polymer ?
#
loop_
_entity_poly.entity_id
_entity_poly.type
_entity_poly.pdbx_seq_one_letter_code
_entity_poly.pdbx_strand_id
1 'polypeptide(L)'
;MLESAGACAAPIGEQDIFYFREGTHAGLHRILGCRFTADGARFAVWAPDATAVSVIGDFNGWQAAAHPASPRGDSSGLWQVEVPGVRHGERYKYAIRTRSGDWLEKADPFARHAELAPATASIAWQDDAFAWSDAAWMAERGARNALDAPMAIYEVHLGSWRRHADGSMLNYREAAAQLAAYASAMGFTHVELMPITEHPFYGSWGYQTTGYFAPTSRYGSPEDFKFLVDLLHQVGVGVILDWVPSHFPTDAHGLARFDGTALYEHTDARQGFHPEWNSAIFNYGRNEVRAFLLSSAMFWLDEFHIDALRVDAVASMLYLDYARKAGEWIPNRDGGRENLEAIAFLRLLNVSAYRDHPGVQIIAEESTAWPMVSRPVDAGGLGFGLKWNMGWMHDVLAYLREDPLHRRWHHVKLNFSMLYAYSENFVLPLSHDEVVYGKRALVEKMPGDDWQKFANLRLLFGHLWAHPGKKLLFMGGEFGQRREWTHDGALEWQSLEGALHRGAQRWVEDLNRLYRAKTALHQLDFDPAGFEWIDADDAERSVLTYLRKARDGSALLVVANFTPLVRDGYRVGVPVAGRWRELLNSDAPIYGGSGVGNLGAIDTALIASRGHAQSLALTLPPLAVLMLEPEPAASPNAA
;
A
#
# COMPACT_ATOMS: atom_id res chain seq x y z
N MET A 1 14.05 33.71 11.03
CA MET A 1 15.45 33.31 10.87
C MET A 1 15.79 32.42 12.07
N LEU A 2 15.59 31.13 11.93
CA LEU A 2 16.12 30.13 12.84
C LEU A 2 17.29 29.50 12.07
N GLU A 3 18.48 29.76 12.56
CA GLU A 3 19.71 29.21 12.03
C GLU A 3 19.63 27.68 12.10
N SER A 4 19.75 27.02 10.97
CA SER A 4 19.98 25.58 10.86
C SER A 4 21.45 25.29 11.26
N ALA A 5 21.72 25.34 12.56
CA ALA A 5 22.90 24.69 13.09
C ALA A 5 22.68 23.19 12.89
N GLY A 6 23.53 22.51 12.11
CA GLY A 6 23.53 21.07 11.96
C GLY A 6 23.42 20.43 13.34
N ALA A 7 22.34 19.69 13.60
CA ALA A 7 22.04 19.19 14.93
C ALA A 7 23.12 18.18 15.31
N CYS A 8 24.02 18.60 16.22
CA CYS A 8 24.99 17.71 16.85
C CYS A 8 24.22 16.54 17.50
N ALA A 9 24.71 15.31 17.37
CA ALA A 9 24.07 14.11 17.91
C ALA A 9 23.69 14.31 19.39
N ALA A 10 22.40 14.32 19.69
CA ALA A 10 21.94 14.41 21.06
C ALA A 10 22.43 13.19 21.88
N PRO A 11 22.86 13.35 23.12
CA PRO A 11 23.24 12.21 23.96
C PRO A 11 22.03 11.31 24.21
N ILE A 12 22.27 9.99 24.31
CA ILE A 12 21.22 9.04 24.71
C ILE A 12 20.91 9.26 26.19
N GLY A 13 19.72 9.77 26.49
CA GLY A 13 19.29 10.11 27.85
C GLY A 13 18.66 8.94 28.61
N GLU A 14 18.43 9.12 29.92
CA GLU A 14 17.74 8.12 30.76
C GLU A 14 16.29 7.88 30.27
N GLN A 15 15.64 8.92 29.79
CA GLN A 15 14.27 8.84 29.25
C GLN A 15 14.22 7.98 27.96
N ASP A 16 15.23 8.09 27.10
CA ASP A 16 15.33 7.25 25.91
C ASP A 16 15.46 5.77 26.28
N ILE A 17 16.31 5.47 27.28
CA ILE A 17 16.50 4.11 27.81
C ILE A 17 15.21 3.59 28.42
N PHE A 18 14.49 4.43 29.17
CA PHE A 18 13.19 4.05 29.74
C PHE A 18 12.19 3.63 28.67
N TYR A 19 11.93 4.48 27.67
CA TYR A 19 11.00 4.18 26.58
C TYR A 19 11.49 3.01 25.68
N PHE A 20 12.79 2.89 25.47
CA PHE A 20 13.36 1.77 24.74
C PHE A 20 13.04 0.43 25.43
N ARG A 21 13.25 0.36 26.74
CA ARG A 21 12.97 -0.83 27.56
C ARG A 21 11.48 -1.11 27.76
N GLU A 22 10.62 -0.11 27.68
CA GLU A 22 9.17 -0.28 27.66
C GLU A 22 8.62 -0.72 26.28
N GLY A 23 9.38 -0.54 25.21
CA GLY A 23 8.95 -0.84 23.86
C GLY A 23 8.06 0.24 23.23
N THR A 24 8.13 1.47 23.74
CA THR A 24 7.28 2.61 23.33
C THR A 24 8.08 3.75 22.68
N HIS A 25 9.39 3.59 22.53
CA HIS A 25 10.23 4.62 21.91
C HIS A 25 9.97 4.70 20.40
N ALA A 26 9.39 5.83 19.95
CA ALA A 26 9.04 6.05 18.55
C ALA A 26 10.13 6.76 17.73
N GLY A 27 11.23 7.21 18.35
CA GLY A 27 12.28 8.01 17.72
C GLY A 27 13.70 7.45 17.87
N LEU A 28 13.89 6.14 17.97
CA LEU A 28 15.22 5.51 18.11
C LEU A 28 16.15 5.89 16.96
N HIS A 29 15.63 6.10 15.76
CA HIS A 29 16.38 6.53 14.59
C HIS A 29 17.10 7.88 14.77
N ARG A 30 16.76 8.66 15.80
CA ARG A 30 17.40 9.95 16.14
C ARG A 30 18.61 9.78 17.03
N ILE A 31 18.70 8.66 17.75
CA ILE A 31 19.72 8.43 18.78
C ILE A 31 20.59 7.18 18.54
N LEU A 32 20.12 6.17 17.81
CA LEU A 32 20.90 4.98 17.46
C LEU A 32 21.43 5.06 16.03
N GLY A 33 22.38 4.17 15.71
CA GLY A 33 23.10 4.16 14.44
C GLY A 33 24.21 5.19 14.38
N CYS A 34 24.62 5.56 13.18
CA CYS A 34 25.60 6.62 12.92
C CYS A 34 24.96 7.99 13.02
N ARG A 35 25.48 8.86 13.91
CA ARG A 35 25.01 10.24 14.07
C ARG A 35 26.19 11.17 14.10
N PHE A 36 26.23 12.15 13.20
CA PHE A 36 27.32 13.11 13.08
C PHE A 36 27.41 14.02 14.32
N THR A 37 28.63 14.28 14.73
CA THR A 37 29.02 15.22 15.78
C THR A 37 29.82 16.36 15.16
N ALA A 38 30.26 17.32 15.96
CA ALA A 38 31.08 18.42 15.45
C ALA A 38 32.40 17.94 14.84
N ASP A 39 33.00 16.87 15.37
CA ASP A 39 34.35 16.40 15.03
C ASP A 39 34.37 15.03 14.32
N GLY A 40 33.22 14.41 14.05
CA GLY A 40 33.13 13.07 13.46
C GLY A 40 31.74 12.47 13.59
N ALA A 41 31.61 11.24 14.09
CA ALA A 41 30.32 10.61 14.31
C ALA A 41 30.28 9.75 15.58
N ARG A 42 29.12 9.71 16.23
CA ARG A 42 28.79 8.72 17.25
C ARG A 42 28.09 7.55 16.59
N PHE A 43 28.53 6.36 16.96
CA PHE A 43 27.89 5.09 16.59
C PHE A 43 27.28 4.46 17.83
N ALA A 44 26.03 4.04 17.74
CA ALA A 44 25.33 3.37 18.84
C ALA A 44 24.50 2.20 18.32
N VAL A 45 24.66 1.02 18.95
CA VAL A 45 24.01 -0.21 18.53
C VAL A 45 23.54 -1.04 19.71
N TRP A 46 22.45 -1.77 19.53
CA TRP A 46 21.91 -2.69 20.51
C TRP A 46 22.42 -4.10 20.28
N ALA A 47 23.22 -4.62 21.21
CA ALA A 47 23.83 -5.96 21.16
C ALA A 47 24.07 -6.48 22.59
N PRO A 48 23.01 -6.82 23.35
CA PRO A 48 23.10 -7.15 24.78
C PRO A 48 23.91 -8.39 25.09
N ASP A 49 24.00 -9.34 24.17
CA ASP A 49 24.72 -10.59 24.33
C ASP A 49 26.15 -10.59 23.73
N ALA A 50 26.55 -9.45 23.15
CA ALA A 50 27.90 -9.27 22.64
C ALA A 50 28.94 -9.21 23.80
N THR A 51 30.12 -9.78 23.58
CA THR A 51 31.28 -9.66 24.51
C THR A 51 32.21 -8.51 24.14
N ALA A 52 32.17 -8.04 22.88
CA ALA A 52 32.80 -6.83 22.40
C ALA A 52 32.06 -6.33 21.13
N VAL A 53 32.09 -5.03 20.94
CA VAL A 53 31.59 -4.37 19.72
C VAL A 53 32.64 -3.38 19.27
N SER A 54 32.87 -3.28 17.96
CA SER A 54 33.71 -2.26 17.34
C SER A 54 33.06 -1.73 16.08
N VAL A 55 33.36 -0.50 15.70
CA VAL A 55 32.99 0.06 14.42
C VAL A 55 34.16 -0.08 13.45
N ILE A 56 33.91 -0.67 12.30
CA ILE A 56 34.87 -0.84 11.21
C ILE A 56 34.37 -0.11 9.97
N GLY A 57 35.27 0.50 9.20
CA GLY A 57 34.92 1.25 8.04
C GLY A 57 36.10 1.85 7.31
N ASP A 58 35.82 2.65 6.28
CA ASP A 58 36.82 3.32 5.45
C ASP A 58 37.75 4.21 6.29
N PHE A 59 37.23 4.86 7.32
CA PHE A 59 37.93 5.76 8.23
C PHE A 59 39.00 5.07 9.11
N ASN A 60 38.99 3.73 9.22
CA ASN A 60 39.95 2.99 10.02
C ASN A 60 40.56 1.75 9.33
N GLY A 61 40.39 1.67 7.98
CA GLY A 61 40.90 0.54 7.20
C GLY A 61 40.25 -0.80 7.59
N TRP A 62 39.01 -0.77 8.08
CA TRP A 62 38.22 -1.95 8.47
C TRP A 62 38.80 -2.77 9.61
N GLN A 63 39.54 -2.11 10.54
CA GLN A 63 40.23 -2.76 11.64
C GLN A 63 39.40 -2.70 12.95
N ALA A 64 38.94 -3.85 13.42
CA ALA A 64 38.12 -3.96 14.63
C ALA A 64 38.84 -3.45 15.91
N ALA A 65 40.16 -3.47 15.95
CA ALA A 65 40.90 -2.98 17.10
C ALA A 65 41.00 -1.45 17.22
N ALA A 66 40.63 -0.71 16.12
CA ALA A 66 40.84 0.73 16.06
C ALA A 66 39.79 1.54 16.84
N HIS A 67 38.54 1.13 16.79
CA HIS A 67 37.42 1.87 17.41
C HIS A 67 36.49 0.93 18.19
N PRO A 68 36.96 0.37 19.33
CA PRO A 68 36.11 -0.44 20.20
C PRO A 68 35.01 0.44 20.84
N ALA A 69 33.78 -0.05 20.81
CA ALA A 69 32.65 0.58 21.50
C ALA A 69 32.64 0.17 22.99
N SER A 70 32.10 1.03 23.82
CA SER A 70 31.91 0.78 25.25
C SER A 70 30.42 0.46 25.50
N PRO A 71 30.14 -0.56 26.35
CA PRO A 71 28.77 -0.80 26.81
C PRO A 71 28.32 0.34 27.74
N ARG A 72 27.10 0.69 27.69
CA ARG A 72 26.54 1.76 28.53
C ARG A 72 26.32 1.27 29.93
N GLY A 73 26.75 0.69 30.69
CA GLY A 73 26.64 0.33 32.12
C GLY A 73 25.23 0.42 32.78
N ASP A 74 24.19 0.76 32.01
CA ASP A 74 22.79 0.94 32.45
C ASP A 74 21.91 -0.30 32.17
N SER A 75 22.49 -1.42 31.83
CA SER A 75 21.82 -2.68 31.48
C SER A 75 20.86 -2.60 30.27
N SER A 76 20.95 -1.56 29.43
CA SER A 76 20.17 -1.45 28.19
C SER A 76 20.64 -2.42 27.09
N GLY A 77 21.88 -2.90 27.19
CA GLY A 77 22.52 -3.66 26.11
C GLY A 77 23.02 -2.82 24.96
N LEU A 78 22.99 -1.50 25.10
CA LEU A 78 23.52 -0.58 24.10
C LEU A 78 25.04 -0.43 24.22
N TRP A 79 25.69 -0.38 23.07
CA TRP A 79 27.13 -0.09 22.89
C TRP A 79 27.25 1.22 22.12
N GLN A 80 28.23 2.04 22.48
CA GLN A 80 28.48 3.31 21.79
C GLN A 80 29.98 3.63 21.71
N VAL A 81 30.34 4.36 20.65
CA VAL A 81 31.68 4.93 20.44
C VAL A 81 31.58 6.22 19.65
N GLU A 82 32.41 7.19 19.98
CA GLU A 82 32.62 8.39 19.14
C GLU A 82 33.89 8.20 18.32
N VAL A 83 33.81 8.42 17.02
CA VAL A 83 34.91 8.25 16.08
C VAL A 83 35.17 9.60 15.41
N PRO A 84 36.32 10.24 15.73
CA PRO A 84 36.71 11.49 15.10
C PRO A 84 36.98 11.32 13.62
N GLY A 85 36.73 12.36 12.84
CA GLY A 85 37.10 12.45 11.43
C GLY A 85 36.23 11.64 10.46
N VAL A 86 35.18 10.96 10.93
CA VAL A 86 34.21 10.29 10.03
C VAL A 86 33.53 11.32 9.15
N ARG A 87 33.45 11.02 7.86
CA ARG A 87 32.87 11.89 6.84
C ARG A 87 31.59 11.30 6.26
N HIS A 88 30.75 12.18 5.77
CA HIS A 88 29.59 11.80 4.96
C HIS A 88 30.02 10.91 3.78
N GLY A 89 29.29 9.81 3.55
CA GLY A 89 29.55 8.88 2.44
C GLY A 89 30.51 7.74 2.77
N GLU A 90 31.21 7.76 3.92
CA GLU A 90 32.10 6.65 4.31
C GLU A 90 31.32 5.40 4.70
N ARG A 91 31.85 4.25 4.28
CA ARG A 91 31.23 2.94 4.55
C ARG A 91 31.65 2.42 5.92
N TYR A 92 30.73 1.74 6.58
CA TYR A 92 31.00 1.14 7.88
C TYR A 92 30.15 -0.09 8.15
N LYS A 93 30.56 -0.90 9.13
CA LYS A 93 29.83 -1.98 9.76
C LYS A 93 30.12 -2.02 11.24
N TYR A 94 29.33 -2.80 11.97
CA TYR A 94 29.68 -3.24 13.32
C TYR A 94 30.37 -4.60 13.28
N ALA A 95 31.55 -4.70 13.88
CA ALA A 95 32.17 -5.97 14.20
C ALA A 95 31.75 -6.36 15.63
N ILE A 96 31.00 -7.45 15.75
CA ILE A 96 30.40 -7.90 17.01
C ILE A 96 30.99 -9.23 17.41
N ARG A 97 31.57 -9.31 18.62
CA ARG A 97 32.09 -10.55 19.18
C ARG A 97 31.02 -11.25 20.00
N THR A 98 30.65 -12.46 19.57
CA THR A 98 29.64 -13.28 20.23
C THR A 98 30.17 -13.85 21.56
N ARG A 99 29.26 -14.44 22.34
CA ARG A 99 29.66 -15.21 23.56
C ARG A 99 30.48 -16.45 23.26
N SER A 100 30.36 -17.06 22.06
CA SER A 100 31.21 -18.15 21.60
C SER A 100 32.63 -17.71 21.23
N GLY A 101 32.85 -16.40 21.08
CA GLY A 101 34.14 -15.82 20.71
C GLY A 101 34.28 -15.50 19.22
N ASP A 102 33.30 -15.85 18.40
CA ASP A 102 33.30 -15.58 16.98
C ASP A 102 33.04 -14.09 16.69
N TRP A 103 33.61 -13.57 15.61
CA TRP A 103 33.34 -12.22 15.13
C TRP A 103 32.33 -12.24 14.00
N LEU A 104 31.29 -11.41 14.10
CA LEU A 104 30.29 -11.15 13.08
C LEU A 104 30.46 -9.74 12.55
N GLU A 105 30.26 -9.55 11.23
CA GLU A 105 30.18 -8.24 10.60
C GLU A 105 28.74 -7.93 10.24
N LYS A 106 28.17 -6.93 10.88
CA LYS A 106 26.76 -6.56 10.76
C LYS A 106 26.60 -5.15 10.18
N ALA A 107 25.66 -4.99 9.25
CA ALA A 107 25.19 -3.67 8.86
C ALA A 107 24.50 -2.99 10.06
N ASP A 108 24.46 -1.68 10.04
CA ASP A 108 23.78 -0.92 11.09
C ASP A 108 22.25 -1.02 10.92
N PRO A 109 21.51 -1.54 11.89
CA PRO A 109 20.05 -1.62 11.83
C PRO A 109 19.35 -0.25 11.66
N PHE A 110 20.02 0.84 12.04
CA PHE A 110 19.52 2.22 11.95
C PHE A 110 20.22 3.04 10.87
N ALA A 111 20.92 2.39 9.93
CA ALA A 111 21.53 3.07 8.80
C ALA A 111 20.48 3.81 7.96
N ARG A 112 20.78 5.06 7.59
CA ARG A 112 19.93 5.87 6.73
C ARG A 112 20.22 5.68 5.24
N HIS A 113 21.36 5.08 4.93
CA HIS A 113 21.77 4.73 3.57
C HIS A 113 22.67 3.49 3.61
N ALA A 114 22.67 2.72 2.52
CA ALA A 114 23.45 1.50 2.40
C ALA A 114 24.21 1.46 1.07
N GLU A 115 25.22 0.62 0.98
CA GLU A 115 25.84 0.32 -0.32
C GLU A 115 24.85 -0.35 -1.26
N LEU A 116 25.07 -0.15 -2.55
CA LEU A 116 24.33 -0.88 -3.58
C LEU A 116 24.68 -2.37 -3.52
N ALA A 117 23.64 -3.21 -3.45
CA ALA A 117 23.83 -4.67 -3.49
C ALA A 117 24.62 -5.11 -4.76
N PRO A 118 25.52 -6.11 -4.65
CA PRO A 118 25.66 -7.09 -3.58
C PRO A 118 26.57 -6.64 -2.39
N ALA A 119 27.08 -5.41 -2.40
CA ALA A 119 27.79 -4.88 -1.23
C ALA A 119 26.82 -4.70 -0.04
N THR A 120 27.34 -4.72 1.18
CA THR A 120 26.52 -4.88 2.38
C THR A 120 26.86 -3.93 3.52
N ALA A 121 27.70 -2.93 3.28
CA ALA A 121 28.01 -1.96 4.32
C ALA A 121 26.93 -0.89 4.43
N SER A 122 26.79 -0.35 5.61
CA SER A 122 26.07 0.90 5.86
C SER A 122 26.93 2.09 5.42
N ILE A 123 26.29 3.18 5.05
CA ILE A 123 26.95 4.43 4.68
C ILE A 123 26.68 5.46 5.79
N ALA A 124 27.72 6.10 6.29
CA ALA A 124 27.62 7.22 7.21
C ALA A 124 26.94 8.38 6.47
N TRP A 125 25.64 8.57 6.73
CA TRP A 125 24.81 9.50 5.99
C TRP A 125 24.41 10.66 6.91
N GLN A 126 24.80 11.86 6.52
CA GLN A 126 24.34 13.07 7.17
C GLN A 126 23.06 13.51 6.44
N ASP A 127 21.98 13.65 7.18
CA ASP A 127 20.78 14.28 6.63
C ASP A 127 21.07 15.77 6.44
N ASP A 128 21.44 16.14 5.24
CA ASP A 128 21.42 17.54 4.84
C ASP A 128 19.95 17.99 4.80
N ALA A 129 19.70 19.20 5.27
CA ALA A 129 18.34 19.73 5.36
C ALA A 129 17.72 19.77 3.94
N PHE A 130 16.96 18.72 3.59
CA PHE A 130 16.17 18.73 2.36
C PHE A 130 15.11 19.83 2.46
N ALA A 131 15.08 20.72 1.48
CA ALA A 131 14.12 21.81 1.43
C ALA A 131 12.81 21.33 0.82
N TRP A 132 11.86 20.93 1.65
CA TRP A 132 10.52 20.53 1.25
C TRP A 132 9.75 21.70 0.62
N SER A 133 9.03 21.43 -0.46
CA SER A 133 8.12 22.36 -1.14
C SER A 133 6.65 21.99 -1.01
N ASP A 134 6.34 20.99 -0.21
CA ASP A 134 5.03 20.34 -0.06
C ASP A 134 4.15 20.92 1.07
N ALA A 135 4.47 22.08 1.60
CA ALA A 135 3.75 22.68 2.74
C ALA A 135 2.23 22.79 2.53
N ALA A 136 1.80 23.06 1.29
CA ALA A 136 0.37 23.12 0.95
C ALA A 136 -0.29 21.74 1.06
N TRP A 137 0.39 20.68 0.58
CA TRP A 137 -0.07 19.29 0.72
C TRP A 137 -0.18 18.90 2.20
N MET A 138 0.88 19.14 2.98
CA MET A 138 0.92 18.78 4.39
C MET A 138 -0.20 19.45 5.21
N ALA A 139 -0.58 20.68 4.84
CA ALA A 139 -1.71 21.38 5.47
C ALA A 139 -3.07 20.74 5.15
N GLU A 140 -3.23 20.13 3.97
CA GLU A 140 -4.47 19.50 3.51
C GLU A 140 -4.48 17.98 3.67
N ARG A 141 -3.35 17.36 4.03
CA ARG A 141 -3.15 15.90 4.09
C ARG A 141 -4.30 15.18 4.81
N GLY A 142 -4.70 15.67 5.99
CA GLY A 142 -5.77 15.07 6.77
C GLY A 142 -7.13 15.06 6.06
N ALA A 143 -7.44 16.10 5.30
CA ALA A 143 -8.68 16.14 4.52
C ALA A 143 -8.60 15.22 3.28
N ARG A 144 -7.43 15.11 2.67
CA ARG A 144 -7.21 14.25 1.49
C ARG A 144 -7.20 12.76 1.82
N ASN A 145 -6.73 12.40 3.01
CA ASN A 145 -6.69 11.03 3.53
C ASN A 145 -7.94 10.66 4.35
N ALA A 146 -8.92 11.55 4.49
CA ALA A 146 -10.13 11.26 5.25
C ALA A 146 -10.91 10.08 4.65
N LEU A 147 -11.58 9.31 5.50
CA LEU A 147 -12.34 8.13 5.06
C LEU A 147 -13.46 8.45 4.07
N ASP A 148 -13.96 9.69 4.07
CA ASP A 148 -14.97 10.17 3.12
C ASP A 148 -14.38 10.88 1.89
N ALA A 149 -13.04 11.03 1.81
CA ALA A 149 -12.36 11.55 0.63
C ALA A 149 -12.21 10.48 -0.47
N PRO A 150 -12.09 10.87 -1.74
CA PRO A 150 -11.78 9.93 -2.82
C PRO A 150 -10.34 9.41 -2.65
N MET A 151 -10.16 8.09 -2.70
CA MET A 151 -8.83 7.46 -2.69
C MET A 151 -8.77 6.41 -3.81
N ALA A 152 -8.07 6.76 -4.88
CA ALA A 152 -7.73 5.91 -6.01
C ALA A 152 -6.22 5.75 -6.06
N ILE A 153 -5.75 4.55 -5.78
CA ILE A 153 -4.35 4.21 -5.53
C ILE A 153 -3.76 3.56 -6.78
N TYR A 154 -2.60 4.06 -7.22
CA TYR A 154 -1.78 3.46 -8.25
C TYR A 154 -0.59 2.76 -7.61
N GLU A 155 -0.61 1.43 -7.55
CA GLU A 155 0.45 0.61 -6.96
C GLU A 155 1.59 0.43 -7.96
N VAL A 156 2.81 0.71 -7.55
CA VAL A 156 3.98 0.81 -8.43
C VAL A 156 5.19 0.08 -7.86
N HIS A 157 5.77 -0.81 -8.65
CA HIS A 157 7.14 -1.29 -8.46
C HIS A 157 8.10 -0.42 -9.27
N LEU A 158 8.85 0.43 -8.60
CA LEU A 158 9.59 1.53 -9.22
C LEU A 158 10.60 1.05 -10.28
N GLY A 159 11.33 -0.04 -10.00
CA GLY A 159 12.37 -0.57 -10.89
C GLY A 159 11.87 -1.26 -12.15
N SER A 160 10.55 -1.50 -12.27
CA SER A 160 9.94 -2.10 -13.47
C SER A 160 8.79 -1.30 -14.06
N TRP A 161 8.50 -0.12 -13.50
CA TRP A 161 7.50 0.78 -14.07
C TRP A 161 7.96 1.34 -15.42
N ARG A 162 9.14 1.95 -15.44
CA ARG A 162 9.86 2.41 -16.65
C ARG A 162 11.34 2.16 -16.50
N ARG A 163 12.02 2.02 -17.63
CA ARG A 163 13.48 1.90 -17.72
C ARG A 163 14.03 2.75 -18.85
N HIS A 164 15.32 3.00 -18.81
CA HIS A 164 16.04 3.57 -19.94
C HIS A 164 16.06 2.63 -21.16
N ALA A 165 16.41 3.14 -22.33
CA ALA A 165 16.47 2.36 -23.56
C ALA A 165 17.52 1.22 -23.51
N ASP A 166 18.55 1.35 -22.68
CA ASP A 166 19.56 0.31 -22.42
C ASP A 166 19.13 -0.74 -21.39
N GLY A 167 17.91 -0.60 -20.83
CA GLY A 167 17.34 -1.48 -19.83
C GLY A 167 17.72 -1.15 -18.38
N SER A 168 18.54 -0.13 -18.13
CA SER A 168 18.86 0.33 -16.77
C SER A 168 17.64 0.97 -16.10
N MET A 169 17.61 0.93 -14.76
CA MET A 169 16.54 1.49 -13.95
C MET A 169 16.62 3.02 -13.93
N LEU A 170 15.47 3.67 -13.84
CA LEU A 170 15.39 5.10 -13.54
C LEU A 170 15.84 5.32 -12.08
N ASN A 171 16.55 6.41 -11.83
CA ASN A 171 16.77 6.85 -10.46
C ASN A 171 15.51 7.55 -9.89
N TYR A 172 15.49 7.84 -8.57
CA TYR A 172 14.35 8.48 -7.91
C TYR A 172 13.94 9.80 -8.58
N ARG A 173 14.89 10.65 -8.97
CA ARG A 173 14.59 11.95 -9.60
C ARG A 173 14.01 11.80 -11.00
N GLU A 174 14.54 10.88 -11.79
CA GLU A 174 14.04 10.58 -13.14
C GLU A 174 12.66 9.96 -13.10
N ALA A 175 12.44 9.04 -12.14
CA ALA A 175 11.14 8.43 -11.90
C ALA A 175 10.12 9.46 -11.39
N ALA A 176 10.53 10.36 -10.49
CA ALA A 176 9.67 11.39 -9.90
C ALA A 176 8.95 12.23 -10.97
N ALA A 177 9.69 12.80 -11.91
CA ALA A 177 9.12 13.66 -12.94
C ALA A 177 8.10 12.93 -13.81
N GLN A 178 8.41 11.68 -14.19
CA GLN A 178 7.55 10.88 -15.06
C GLN A 178 6.32 10.35 -14.30
N LEU A 179 6.52 9.86 -13.06
CA LEU A 179 5.45 9.26 -12.25
C LEU A 179 4.46 10.33 -11.78
N ALA A 180 4.94 11.49 -11.34
CA ALA A 180 4.10 12.61 -10.93
C ALA A 180 3.22 13.10 -12.09
N ALA A 181 3.81 13.30 -13.27
CA ALA A 181 3.05 13.68 -14.46
C ALA A 181 2.02 12.62 -14.85
N TYR A 182 2.39 11.34 -14.82
CA TYR A 182 1.51 10.25 -15.20
C TYR A 182 0.34 10.06 -14.21
N ALA A 183 0.63 9.93 -12.92
CA ALA A 183 -0.38 9.71 -11.89
C ALA A 183 -1.39 10.86 -11.82
N SER A 184 -0.90 12.11 -11.92
CA SER A 184 -1.75 13.31 -11.96
C SER A 184 -2.63 13.35 -13.22
N ALA A 185 -2.08 13.07 -14.41
CA ALA A 185 -2.83 13.03 -15.67
C ALA A 185 -3.92 11.93 -15.64
N MET A 186 -3.58 10.76 -15.13
CA MET A 186 -4.51 9.64 -14.95
C MET A 186 -5.56 9.87 -13.85
N GLY A 187 -5.41 10.93 -13.05
CA GLY A 187 -6.34 11.30 -11.98
C GLY A 187 -6.27 10.42 -10.73
N PHE A 188 -5.21 9.63 -10.54
CA PHE A 188 -4.97 8.92 -9.28
C PHE A 188 -4.75 9.91 -8.15
N THR A 189 -5.19 9.56 -6.95
CA THR A 189 -5.04 10.42 -5.77
C THR A 189 -3.79 10.07 -4.95
N HIS A 190 -3.36 8.81 -5.03
CA HIS A 190 -2.19 8.30 -4.33
C HIS A 190 -1.39 7.36 -5.24
N VAL A 191 -0.08 7.34 -4.99
CA VAL A 191 0.83 6.31 -5.49
C VAL A 191 1.22 5.44 -4.30
N GLU A 192 1.04 4.13 -4.41
CA GLU A 192 1.56 3.15 -3.45
C GLU A 192 2.85 2.55 -4.02
N LEU A 193 3.95 2.77 -3.32
CA LEU A 193 5.24 2.21 -3.69
C LEU A 193 5.41 0.84 -3.03
N MET A 194 5.52 -0.22 -3.83
CA MET A 194 6.01 -1.51 -3.34
C MET A 194 7.31 -1.29 -2.57
N PRO A 195 7.74 -2.21 -1.66
CA PRO A 195 8.74 -1.87 -0.68
C PRO A 195 10.02 -1.28 -1.29
N ILE A 196 10.30 -0.02 -0.97
CA ILE A 196 11.55 0.68 -1.34
C ILE A 196 12.57 0.68 -0.20
N THR A 197 12.27 0.05 0.93
CA THR A 197 13.22 -0.19 1.99
C THR A 197 14.39 -1.03 1.49
N GLU A 198 15.61 -0.78 2.00
CA GLU A 198 16.79 -1.48 1.50
C GLU A 198 16.71 -2.99 1.68
N HIS A 199 17.05 -3.74 0.65
CA HIS A 199 16.95 -5.19 0.59
C HIS A 199 18.06 -5.79 -0.28
N PRO A 200 18.59 -6.98 0.05
CA PRO A 200 19.71 -7.58 -0.68
C PRO A 200 19.30 -8.17 -2.02
N PHE A 201 18.12 -8.79 -2.10
CA PHE A 201 17.66 -9.56 -3.25
C PHE A 201 16.57 -8.81 -4.01
N TYR A 202 16.88 -8.33 -5.21
CA TYR A 202 15.94 -7.57 -6.06
C TYR A 202 14.68 -8.37 -6.42
N GLY A 203 14.82 -9.70 -6.62
CA GLY A 203 13.70 -10.60 -6.93
C GLY A 203 12.71 -10.80 -5.77
N SER A 204 12.99 -10.25 -4.59
CA SER A 204 12.00 -10.18 -3.49
C SER A 204 11.03 -9.00 -3.64
N TRP A 205 11.23 -8.12 -4.64
CA TRP A 205 10.47 -6.89 -4.86
C TRP A 205 10.49 -5.91 -3.68
N GLY A 206 11.47 -6.09 -2.77
CA GLY A 206 11.63 -5.32 -1.55
C GLY A 206 11.06 -5.98 -0.29
N TYR A 207 10.30 -7.08 -0.39
CA TYR A 207 9.69 -7.74 0.77
C TYR A 207 10.69 -8.46 1.70
N GLN A 208 11.96 -8.64 1.29
CA GLN A 208 13.03 -9.12 2.16
C GLN A 208 13.90 -7.96 2.66
N THR A 209 13.34 -7.13 3.52
CA THR A 209 13.96 -5.90 4.04
C THR A 209 15.13 -6.19 4.98
N THR A 210 16.27 -5.53 4.74
CA THR A 210 17.43 -5.51 5.66
C THR A 210 17.69 -4.13 6.26
N GLY A 211 17.27 -3.04 5.58
CA GLY A 211 17.45 -1.66 6.03
C GLY A 211 16.13 -0.95 6.30
N TYR A 212 15.64 -1.01 7.54
CA TYR A 212 14.34 -0.49 7.96
C TYR A 212 14.26 1.05 8.02
N PHE A 213 15.40 1.73 7.92
CA PHE A 213 15.53 3.19 7.97
C PHE A 213 16.25 3.76 6.74
N ALA A 214 16.38 2.99 5.68
CA ALA A 214 17.04 3.40 4.45
C ALA A 214 16.18 3.11 3.23
N PRO A 215 15.91 4.09 2.36
CA PRO A 215 15.43 3.81 1.02
C PRO A 215 16.52 3.07 0.23
N THR A 216 16.13 2.13 -0.64
CA THR A 216 17.09 1.33 -1.38
C THR A 216 17.99 2.19 -2.28
N SER A 217 19.28 1.93 -2.20
CA SER A 217 20.32 2.61 -2.99
C SER A 217 20.23 2.34 -4.49
N ARG A 218 19.40 1.37 -4.91
CA ARG A 218 19.19 1.03 -6.33
C ARG A 218 18.71 2.20 -7.16
N TYR A 219 18.03 3.14 -6.55
CA TYR A 219 17.40 4.27 -7.24
C TYR A 219 18.00 5.63 -6.85
N GLY A 220 18.99 5.68 -5.97
CA GLY A 220 19.65 6.92 -5.58
C GLY A 220 19.77 7.11 -4.07
N SER A 221 19.93 8.37 -3.67
CA SER A 221 20.11 8.76 -2.27
C SER A 221 18.78 8.94 -1.51
N PRO A 222 18.81 9.03 -0.19
CA PRO A 222 17.65 9.40 0.61
C PRO A 222 17.02 10.75 0.20
N GLU A 223 17.83 11.75 -0.15
CA GLU A 223 17.34 13.05 -0.61
C GLU A 223 16.66 12.95 -1.99
N ASP A 224 17.14 12.04 -2.86
CA ASP A 224 16.48 11.78 -4.14
C ASP A 224 15.10 11.15 -3.95
N PHE A 225 14.94 10.31 -2.93
CA PHE A 225 13.63 9.78 -2.55
C PHE A 225 12.73 10.86 -1.93
N LYS A 226 13.26 11.73 -1.05
CA LYS A 226 12.52 12.91 -0.57
C LYS A 226 12.04 13.79 -1.73
N PHE A 227 12.87 13.99 -2.75
CA PHE A 227 12.49 14.73 -3.95
C PHE A 227 11.33 14.07 -4.71
N LEU A 228 11.29 12.72 -4.79
CA LEU A 228 10.20 12.01 -5.43
C LEU A 228 8.88 12.25 -4.69
N VAL A 229 8.88 12.14 -3.36
CA VAL A 229 7.70 12.39 -2.52
C VAL A 229 7.24 13.84 -2.65
N ASP A 230 8.16 14.80 -2.51
CA ASP A 230 7.89 16.24 -2.62
C ASP A 230 7.22 16.61 -3.97
N LEU A 231 7.72 16.03 -5.07
CA LEU A 231 7.16 16.30 -6.40
C LEU A 231 5.76 15.70 -6.58
N LEU A 232 5.49 14.50 -6.04
CA LEU A 232 4.16 13.91 -6.04
C LEU A 232 3.18 14.78 -5.26
N HIS A 233 3.57 15.28 -4.08
CA HIS A 233 2.77 16.20 -3.27
C HIS A 233 2.46 17.50 -4.02
N GLN A 234 3.44 18.09 -4.70
CA GLN A 234 3.26 19.32 -5.50
C GLN A 234 2.21 19.18 -6.60
N VAL A 235 2.04 17.98 -7.18
CA VAL A 235 0.99 17.70 -8.19
C VAL A 235 -0.31 17.20 -7.59
N GLY A 236 -0.43 17.17 -6.26
CA GLY A 236 -1.64 16.77 -5.54
C GLY A 236 -1.85 15.26 -5.44
N VAL A 237 -0.77 14.48 -5.42
CA VAL A 237 -0.78 13.01 -5.29
C VAL A 237 -0.06 12.62 -4.02
N GLY A 238 -0.74 11.86 -3.14
CA GLY A 238 -0.16 11.32 -1.91
C GLY A 238 0.72 10.10 -2.15
N VAL A 239 1.55 9.75 -1.17
CA VAL A 239 2.46 8.61 -1.24
C VAL A 239 2.17 7.61 -0.13
N ILE A 240 1.91 6.38 -0.51
CA ILE A 240 1.75 5.22 0.38
C ILE A 240 3.02 4.38 0.26
N LEU A 241 3.59 4.00 1.38
CA LEU A 241 4.73 3.09 1.43
C LEU A 241 4.28 1.71 1.88
N ASP A 242 4.63 0.70 1.11
CA ASP A 242 4.51 -0.69 1.53
C ASP A 242 5.62 -1.01 2.54
N TRP A 243 5.25 -1.33 3.77
CA TRP A 243 6.14 -1.52 4.91
C TRP A 243 6.00 -2.93 5.50
N VAL A 244 7.12 -3.61 5.69
CA VAL A 244 7.19 -5.05 6.00
C VAL A 244 7.64 -5.30 7.45
N PRO A 245 6.77 -5.19 8.47
CA PRO A 245 7.13 -5.47 9.86
C PRO A 245 6.95 -6.93 10.27
N SER A 246 6.51 -7.79 9.36
CA SER A 246 6.15 -9.17 9.66
C SER A 246 7.36 -10.10 9.72
N HIS A 247 8.34 -9.90 8.85
CA HIS A 247 9.48 -10.79 8.68
C HIS A 247 10.69 -10.07 8.10
N PHE A 248 11.84 -10.73 8.11
CA PHE A 248 13.10 -10.24 7.52
C PHE A 248 13.98 -11.41 7.05
N PRO A 249 14.86 -11.19 6.05
CA PRO A 249 15.73 -12.25 5.52
C PRO A 249 16.83 -12.63 6.50
N THR A 250 17.40 -13.82 6.30
CA THR A 250 18.45 -14.37 7.18
C THR A 250 19.87 -14.11 6.67
N ASP A 251 20.07 -13.11 5.82
CA ASP A 251 21.36 -12.68 5.33
C ASP A 251 22.32 -12.36 6.48
N ALA A 252 23.57 -12.82 6.36
CA ALA A 252 24.54 -12.77 7.44
C ALA A 252 24.85 -11.35 7.95
N HIS A 253 24.76 -10.34 7.07
CA HIS A 253 24.97 -8.93 7.42
C HIS A 253 23.75 -8.26 8.06
N GLY A 254 22.56 -8.86 7.94
CA GLY A 254 21.27 -8.31 8.41
C GLY A 254 20.99 -8.61 9.88
N LEU A 255 19.69 -8.56 10.22
CA LEU A 255 19.21 -8.65 11.60
C LEU A 255 19.29 -10.04 12.21
N ALA A 256 19.24 -11.10 11.39
CA ALA A 256 19.24 -12.48 11.89
C ALA A 256 20.49 -12.78 12.73
N ARG A 257 20.29 -13.31 13.94
CA ARG A 257 21.34 -13.60 14.91
C ARG A 257 22.32 -12.43 15.08
N PHE A 258 21.79 -11.24 15.28
CA PHE A 258 22.54 -10.00 15.17
C PHE A 258 23.76 -9.93 16.09
N ASP A 259 23.64 -10.37 17.34
CA ASP A 259 24.74 -10.44 18.31
C ASP A 259 25.22 -11.90 18.60
N GLY A 260 24.88 -12.82 17.70
CA GLY A 260 25.11 -14.26 17.83
C GLY A 260 23.92 -15.00 18.45
N THR A 261 22.94 -14.29 18.99
CA THR A 261 21.71 -14.85 19.54
C THR A 261 20.50 -14.50 18.65
N ALA A 262 19.33 -15.08 18.91
CA ALA A 262 18.07 -14.67 18.30
C ALA A 262 17.64 -13.35 18.95
N LEU A 263 18.18 -12.23 18.47
CA LEU A 263 17.98 -10.90 19.06
C LEU A 263 16.67 -10.26 18.60
N TYR A 264 16.45 -10.19 17.29
CA TYR A 264 15.25 -9.62 16.68
C TYR A 264 14.16 -10.65 16.44
N GLU A 265 14.52 -11.91 16.27
CA GLU A 265 13.64 -13.06 16.05
C GLU A 265 13.43 -13.88 17.33
N HIS A 266 12.46 -14.81 17.30
CA HIS A 266 12.33 -15.82 18.34
C HIS A 266 13.38 -16.93 18.21
N THR A 267 13.83 -17.47 19.32
CA THR A 267 14.82 -18.58 19.36
C THR A 267 14.24 -19.88 18.81
N ASP A 268 12.97 -20.18 19.11
CA ASP A 268 12.28 -21.36 18.61
C ASP A 268 11.78 -21.10 17.18
N ALA A 269 12.22 -21.90 16.22
CA ALA A 269 11.85 -21.76 14.81
C ALA A 269 10.34 -21.90 14.56
N ARG A 270 9.59 -22.56 15.45
CA ARG A 270 8.12 -22.66 15.36
C ARG A 270 7.43 -21.31 15.60
N GLN A 271 8.13 -20.30 16.11
CA GLN A 271 7.66 -18.92 16.26
C GLN A 271 8.54 -17.94 15.48
N GLY A 272 9.84 -18.23 15.31
CA GLY A 272 10.82 -17.30 14.80
C GLY A 272 11.18 -17.46 13.32
N PHE A 273 10.59 -18.43 12.60
CA PHE A 273 10.94 -18.67 11.21
C PHE A 273 9.71 -19.00 10.37
N HIS A 274 9.56 -18.34 9.22
CA HIS A 274 8.46 -18.54 8.28
C HIS A 274 8.86 -19.58 7.22
N PRO A 275 8.21 -20.77 7.19
CA PRO A 275 8.66 -21.88 6.34
C PRO A 275 8.44 -21.63 4.84
N GLU A 276 7.38 -20.90 4.46
CA GLU A 276 7.06 -20.62 3.05
C GLU A 276 7.95 -19.52 2.47
N TRP A 277 8.24 -18.48 3.27
CA TRP A 277 9.03 -17.33 2.80
C TRP A 277 10.51 -17.43 3.13
N ASN A 278 10.93 -18.50 3.84
CA ASN A 278 12.31 -18.71 4.27
C ASN A 278 12.92 -17.49 4.96
N SER A 279 12.18 -16.89 5.88
CA SER A 279 12.51 -15.64 6.56
C SER A 279 12.33 -15.74 8.06
N ALA A 280 13.06 -14.93 8.82
CA ALA A 280 12.90 -14.80 10.26
C ALA A 280 11.65 -13.97 10.60
N ILE A 281 10.98 -14.28 11.71
CA ILE A 281 9.80 -13.57 12.21
C ILE A 281 10.22 -12.73 13.42
N PHE A 282 9.84 -11.46 13.46
CA PHE A 282 10.12 -10.58 14.58
C PHE A 282 9.53 -11.06 15.90
N ASN A 283 10.31 -10.92 16.97
CA ASN A 283 9.86 -11.20 18.32
C ASN A 283 9.14 -9.97 18.91
N TYR A 284 7.83 -9.84 18.66
CA TYR A 284 7.02 -8.73 19.16
C TYR A 284 6.86 -8.72 20.68
N GLY A 285 7.19 -9.82 21.37
CA GLY A 285 7.24 -9.91 22.82
C GLY A 285 8.45 -9.21 23.45
N ARG A 286 9.48 -8.91 22.64
CA ARG A 286 10.65 -8.16 23.09
C ARG A 286 10.43 -6.66 22.91
N ASN A 287 10.48 -5.92 24.01
CA ASN A 287 10.18 -4.49 24.02
C ASN A 287 11.07 -3.68 23.08
N GLU A 288 12.37 -4.01 23.03
CA GLU A 288 13.34 -3.34 22.19
C GLU A 288 13.04 -3.55 20.68
N VAL A 289 12.55 -4.73 20.31
CA VAL A 289 12.10 -5.03 18.94
C VAL A 289 10.84 -4.24 18.59
N ARG A 290 9.90 -4.13 19.53
CA ARG A 290 8.72 -3.26 19.35
C ARG A 290 9.11 -1.80 19.14
N ALA A 291 10.03 -1.29 19.95
CA ALA A 291 10.54 0.08 19.81
C ALA A 291 11.26 0.28 18.47
N PHE A 292 12.03 -0.72 18.00
CA PHE A 292 12.69 -0.70 16.69
C PHE A 292 11.67 -0.57 15.55
N LEU A 293 10.65 -1.43 15.51
CA LEU A 293 9.62 -1.41 14.48
C LEU A 293 8.75 -0.15 14.56
N LEU A 294 8.36 0.27 15.77
CA LEU A 294 7.62 1.52 15.96
C LEU A 294 8.41 2.72 15.43
N SER A 295 9.70 2.79 15.79
CA SER A 295 10.58 3.87 15.31
C SER A 295 10.77 3.84 13.79
N SER A 296 10.77 2.66 13.16
CA SER A 296 10.83 2.53 11.71
C SER A 296 9.57 3.10 11.04
N ALA A 297 8.39 2.74 11.53
CA ALA A 297 7.14 3.29 10.99
C ALA A 297 7.09 4.83 11.11
N MET A 298 7.42 5.36 12.30
CA MET A 298 7.42 6.81 12.54
C MET A 298 8.47 7.54 11.70
N PHE A 299 9.63 6.90 11.44
CA PHE A 299 10.68 7.47 10.60
C PHE A 299 10.18 7.79 9.18
N TRP A 300 9.44 6.89 8.56
CA TRP A 300 8.90 7.12 7.22
C TRP A 300 7.85 8.23 7.19
N LEU A 301 7.02 8.32 8.23
CA LEU A 301 6.01 9.37 8.35
C LEU A 301 6.62 10.73 8.66
N ASP A 302 7.69 10.79 9.48
CA ASP A 302 8.35 12.01 9.93
C ASP A 302 9.31 12.58 8.89
N GLU A 303 10.27 11.74 8.46
CA GLU A 303 11.45 12.20 7.70
C GLU A 303 11.18 12.23 6.19
N PHE A 304 10.21 11.44 5.72
CA PHE A 304 9.89 11.32 4.30
C PHE A 304 8.49 11.81 3.94
N HIS A 305 7.75 12.38 4.89
CA HIS A 305 6.38 12.89 4.71
C HIS A 305 5.40 11.88 4.08
N ILE A 306 5.63 10.58 4.27
CA ILE A 306 4.76 9.52 3.75
C ILE A 306 3.34 9.69 4.31
N ASP A 307 2.32 9.56 3.46
CA ASP A 307 0.92 9.81 3.79
C ASP A 307 0.20 8.60 4.35
N ALA A 308 0.68 7.42 4.01
CA ALA A 308 0.15 6.17 4.54
C ALA A 308 1.20 5.06 4.53
N LEU A 309 1.05 4.11 5.47
CA LEU A 309 1.78 2.84 5.43
C LEU A 309 0.79 1.72 5.10
N ARG A 310 1.08 0.95 4.07
CA ARG A 310 0.47 -0.37 3.86
C ARG A 310 1.32 -1.38 4.62
N VAL A 311 0.72 -2.02 5.61
CA VAL A 311 1.38 -3.01 6.47
C VAL A 311 1.22 -4.38 5.85
N ASP A 312 2.35 -4.92 5.41
CA ASP A 312 2.44 -6.21 4.72
C ASP A 312 2.15 -7.39 5.64
N ALA A 313 1.44 -8.38 5.11
CA ALA A 313 1.25 -9.70 5.70
C ALA A 313 0.72 -9.69 7.15
N VAL A 314 -0.23 -8.81 7.47
CA VAL A 314 -0.82 -8.71 8.82
C VAL A 314 -1.42 -10.04 9.27
N ALA A 315 -2.01 -10.83 8.37
CA ALA A 315 -2.52 -12.16 8.69
C ALA A 315 -1.45 -13.07 9.31
N SER A 316 -0.22 -13.04 8.79
CA SER A 316 0.90 -13.83 9.32
C SER A 316 1.36 -13.37 10.71
N MET A 317 1.13 -12.08 11.02
CA MET A 317 1.43 -11.53 12.35
C MET A 317 0.39 -11.93 13.39
N LEU A 318 -0.89 -12.02 12.99
CA LEU A 318 -2.00 -12.29 13.91
C LEU A 318 -2.08 -13.74 14.38
N TYR A 319 -1.59 -14.70 13.57
CA TYR A 319 -1.78 -16.12 13.83
C TYR A 319 -0.47 -16.88 13.93
N LEU A 320 -0.25 -17.54 15.09
CA LEU A 320 0.93 -18.38 15.37
C LEU A 320 0.99 -19.64 14.49
N ASP A 321 -0.17 -20.11 14.00
CA ASP A 321 -0.33 -21.26 13.12
C ASP A 321 -0.34 -20.89 11.62
N TYR A 322 -0.10 -19.63 11.25
CA TYR A 322 -0.11 -19.20 9.85
C TYR A 322 0.89 -20.03 9.02
N ALA A 323 0.40 -20.60 7.90
CA ALA A 323 1.18 -21.46 6.99
C ALA A 323 1.89 -22.64 7.69
N ARG A 324 1.36 -23.16 8.80
CA ARG A 324 1.94 -24.24 9.58
C ARG A 324 0.95 -25.39 9.79
N LYS A 325 1.49 -26.60 9.89
CA LYS A 325 0.71 -27.79 10.22
C LYS A 325 0.59 -27.96 11.74
N ALA A 326 -0.32 -28.84 12.14
CA ALA A 326 -0.45 -29.24 13.55
C ALA A 326 0.90 -29.75 14.09
N GLY A 327 1.35 -29.20 15.22
CA GLY A 327 2.64 -29.52 15.86
C GLY A 327 3.83 -28.68 15.37
N GLU A 328 3.66 -27.88 14.32
CA GLU A 328 4.73 -27.00 13.79
C GLU A 328 4.66 -25.57 14.35
N TRP A 329 3.80 -25.30 15.30
CA TRP A 329 3.63 -24.00 15.96
C TRP A 329 3.45 -24.17 17.47
N ILE A 330 3.60 -23.07 18.21
CA ILE A 330 3.45 -23.03 19.67
C ILE A 330 2.25 -22.15 20.00
N PRO A 331 1.26 -22.68 20.76
CA PRO A 331 0.14 -21.88 21.24
C PRO A 331 0.59 -20.69 22.11
N ASN A 332 -0.23 -19.65 22.14
CA ASN A 332 -0.04 -18.54 23.06
C ASN A 332 -0.24 -18.99 24.53
N ARG A 333 0.00 -18.09 25.48
CA ARG A 333 -0.10 -18.37 26.92
C ARG A 333 -1.49 -18.84 27.38
N ASP A 334 -2.54 -18.55 26.58
CA ASP A 334 -3.92 -18.91 26.88
C ASP A 334 -4.34 -20.19 26.11
N GLY A 335 -3.41 -20.82 25.37
CA GLY A 335 -3.62 -22.03 24.58
C GLY A 335 -4.21 -21.78 23.18
N GLY A 336 -4.41 -20.52 22.79
CA GLY A 336 -4.94 -20.12 21.50
C GLY A 336 -3.85 -19.97 20.41
N ARG A 337 -4.31 -19.70 19.20
CA ARG A 337 -3.46 -19.50 18.02
C ARG A 337 -3.14 -18.02 17.73
N GLU A 338 -3.76 -17.12 18.43
CA GLU A 338 -3.57 -15.68 18.26
C GLU A 338 -2.21 -15.26 18.80
N ASN A 339 -1.44 -14.48 18.02
CA ASN A 339 -0.18 -13.89 18.46
C ASN A 339 -0.47 -12.61 19.27
N LEU A 340 -0.63 -12.78 20.58
CA LEU A 340 -1.03 -11.68 21.48
C LEU A 340 -0.02 -10.53 21.50
N GLU A 341 1.26 -10.85 21.35
CA GLU A 341 2.35 -9.86 21.31
C GLU A 341 2.30 -9.03 20.03
N ALA A 342 2.07 -9.65 18.88
CA ALA A 342 1.91 -8.93 17.61
C ALA A 342 0.64 -8.08 17.59
N ILE A 343 -0.48 -8.58 18.13
CA ILE A 343 -1.73 -7.83 18.29
C ILE A 343 -1.49 -6.58 19.15
N ALA A 344 -0.78 -6.71 20.26
CA ALA A 344 -0.43 -5.57 21.11
C ALA A 344 0.46 -4.56 20.38
N PHE A 345 1.42 -5.04 19.58
CA PHE A 345 2.28 -4.19 18.76
C PHE A 345 1.47 -3.44 17.69
N LEU A 346 0.60 -4.10 16.94
CA LEU A 346 -0.22 -3.47 15.90
C LEU A 346 -1.13 -2.38 16.47
N ARG A 347 -1.71 -2.62 17.64
CA ARG A 347 -2.49 -1.59 18.36
C ARG A 347 -1.63 -0.40 18.78
N LEU A 348 -0.43 -0.66 19.32
CA LEU A 348 0.51 0.39 19.68
C LEU A 348 0.92 1.23 18.46
N LEU A 349 1.25 0.56 17.34
CA LEU A 349 1.59 1.21 16.07
C LEU A 349 0.49 2.18 15.64
N ASN A 350 -0.75 1.70 15.54
CA ASN A 350 -1.88 2.49 15.06
C ASN A 350 -2.19 3.68 15.99
N VAL A 351 -2.22 3.44 17.31
CA VAL A 351 -2.43 4.53 18.28
C VAL A 351 -1.33 5.59 18.19
N SER A 352 -0.06 5.17 18.06
CA SER A 352 1.07 6.10 17.98
C SER A 352 1.03 6.88 16.65
N ALA A 353 0.79 6.20 15.53
CA ALA A 353 0.74 6.86 14.22
C ALA A 353 -0.35 7.95 14.17
N TYR A 354 -1.57 7.66 14.59
CA TYR A 354 -2.65 8.63 14.55
C TYR A 354 -2.53 9.74 15.61
N ARG A 355 -1.85 9.47 16.74
CA ARG A 355 -1.56 10.50 17.76
C ARG A 355 -0.52 11.50 17.26
N ASP A 356 0.58 11.00 16.68
CA ASP A 356 1.77 11.80 16.38
C ASP A 356 1.71 12.40 14.97
N HIS A 357 1.01 11.73 14.04
CA HIS A 357 0.83 12.14 12.64
C HIS A 357 -0.66 12.17 12.25
N PRO A 358 -1.45 13.14 12.78
CA PRO A 358 -2.85 13.23 12.40
C PRO A 358 -3.00 13.47 10.90
N GLY A 359 -3.86 12.71 10.26
CA GLY A 359 -4.11 12.80 8.82
C GLY A 359 -3.34 11.81 7.95
N VAL A 360 -2.54 10.89 8.53
CA VAL A 360 -2.02 9.72 7.80
C VAL A 360 -3.05 8.60 7.77
N GLN A 361 -2.79 7.57 6.96
CA GLN A 361 -3.53 6.31 7.00
C GLN A 361 -2.59 5.13 7.26
N ILE A 362 -3.07 4.15 8.03
CA ILE A 362 -2.41 2.86 8.20
C ILE A 362 -3.35 1.80 7.63
N ILE A 363 -2.88 1.08 6.62
CA ILE A 363 -3.66 0.16 5.78
C ILE A 363 -3.19 -1.27 6.04
N ALA A 364 -4.09 -2.17 6.40
CA ALA A 364 -3.74 -3.57 6.63
C ALA A 364 -3.90 -4.41 5.37
N GLU A 365 -2.85 -5.15 4.99
CA GLU A 365 -3.05 -6.34 4.18
C GLU A 365 -3.38 -7.52 5.12
N GLU A 366 -4.68 -7.77 5.27
CA GLU A 366 -5.19 -8.84 6.13
C GLU A 366 -6.25 -9.64 5.36
N SER A 367 -5.92 -10.90 5.06
CA SER A 367 -6.68 -11.78 4.16
C SER A 367 -7.63 -12.73 4.89
N THR A 368 -7.64 -12.74 6.23
CA THR A 368 -8.46 -13.65 7.02
C THR A 368 -9.77 -12.99 7.48
N ALA A 369 -10.58 -13.75 8.21
CA ALA A 369 -11.81 -13.27 8.83
C ALA A 369 -11.56 -12.63 10.22
N TRP A 370 -10.36 -12.12 10.51
CA TRP A 370 -10.11 -11.39 11.76
C TRP A 370 -11.03 -10.19 11.86
N PRO A 371 -11.80 -10.06 12.97
CA PRO A 371 -12.79 -9.00 13.09
C PRO A 371 -12.15 -7.68 13.56
N MET A 372 -12.79 -6.56 13.20
CA MET A 372 -12.47 -5.24 13.72
C MET A 372 -11.04 -4.76 13.43
N VAL A 373 -10.47 -5.16 12.27
CA VAL A 373 -9.14 -4.70 11.84
C VAL A 373 -9.11 -3.19 11.73
N SER A 374 -10.10 -2.60 11.08
CA SER A 374 -10.22 -1.15 10.85
C SER A 374 -11.17 -0.46 11.84
N ARG A 375 -11.30 -0.99 13.04
CA ARG A 375 -12.07 -0.35 14.11
C ARG A 375 -11.14 0.15 15.21
N PRO A 376 -11.52 1.22 15.93
CA PRO A 376 -10.69 1.82 16.98
C PRO A 376 -10.26 0.83 18.07
N VAL A 377 -9.08 1.06 18.64
CA VAL A 377 -8.50 0.17 19.67
C VAL A 377 -9.34 0.18 20.95
N ASP A 378 -9.91 1.31 21.34
CA ASP A 378 -10.81 1.44 22.50
C ASP A 378 -12.14 0.68 22.32
N ALA A 379 -12.57 0.47 21.07
CA ALA A 379 -13.70 -0.42 20.74
C ALA A 379 -13.30 -1.90 20.66
N GLY A 380 -12.04 -2.25 20.91
CA GLY A 380 -11.51 -3.62 20.84
C GLY A 380 -10.85 -3.99 19.51
N GLY A 381 -10.82 -3.09 18.54
CA GLY A 381 -10.21 -3.29 17.21
C GLY A 381 -8.69 -3.27 17.21
N LEU A 382 -8.10 -3.41 16.02
CA LEU A 382 -6.65 -3.28 15.81
C LEU A 382 -6.23 -1.82 15.55
N GLY A 383 -7.17 -0.93 15.17
CA GLY A 383 -6.92 0.49 14.98
C GLY A 383 -6.43 0.90 13.60
N PHE A 384 -6.39 0.01 12.61
CA PHE A 384 -6.09 0.41 11.23
C PHE A 384 -7.16 1.37 10.69
N GLY A 385 -6.78 2.26 9.80
CA GLY A 385 -7.76 3.11 9.10
C GLY A 385 -8.47 2.36 7.98
N LEU A 386 -7.74 1.53 7.26
CA LEU A 386 -8.22 0.80 6.08
C LEU A 386 -7.73 -0.67 6.10
N LYS A 387 -8.44 -1.54 5.38
CA LYS A 387 -8.10 -2.95 5.18
C LYS A 387 -8.32 -3.35 3.72
N TRP A 388 -7.41 -4.12 3.11
CA TRP A 388 -7.61 -4.71 1.79
C TRP A 388 -8.75 -5.75 1.81
N ASN A 389 -9.66 -5.68 0.83
CA ASN A 389 -10.75 -6.63 0.65
C ASN A 389 -10.37 -7.75 -0.32
N MET A 390 -9.63 -8.73 0.18
CA MET A 390 -9.19 -9.89 -0.62
C MET A 390 -10.39 -10.76 -1.05
N GLY A 391 -11.46 -10.84 -0.25
CA GLY A 391 -12.66 -11.59 -0.58
C GLY A 391 -13.37 -11.05 -1.82
N TRP A 392 -13.60 -9.73 -1.88
CA TRP A 392 -14.16 -9.06 -3.06
C TRP A 392 -13.30 -9.32 -4.31
N MET A 393 -12.00 -9.16 -4.20
CA MET A 393 -11.07 -9.36 -5.31
C MET A 393 -11.15 -10.79 -5.86
N HIS A 394 -11.08 -11.80 -4.99
CA HIS A 394 -11.18 -13.20 -5.40
C HIS A 394 -12.52 -13.53 -6.08
N ASP A 395 -13.63 -13.08 -5.50
CA ASP A 395 -14.96 -13.38 -6.02
C ASP A 395 -15.21 -12.73 -7.38
N VAL A 396 -14.85 -11.44 -7.54
CA VAL A 396 -15.05 -10.70 -8.79
C VAL A 396 -14.17 -11.26 -9.90
N LEU A 397 -12.89 -11.54 -9.62
CA LEU A 397 -11.99 -12.13 -10.62
C LEU A 397 -12.41 -13.56 -10.99
N ALA A 398 -12.84 -14.38 -10.02
CA ALA A 398 -13.36 -15.71 -10.31
C ALA A 398 -14.63 -15.65 -11.17
N TYR A 399 -15.54 -14.69 -10.92
CA TYR A 399 -16.74 -14.50 -11.73
C TYR A 399 -16.40 -14.08 -13.16
N LEU A 400 -15.52 -13.12 -13.34
CA LEU A 400 -15.19 -12.59 -14.67
C LEU A 400 -14.38 -13.57 -15.54
N ARG A 401 -13.68 -14.53 -14.93
CA ARG A 401 -13.02 -15.65 -15.64
C ARG A 401 -14.00 -16.64 -16.25
N GLU A 402 -15.22 -16.72 -15.73
CA GLU A 402 -16.24 -17.60 -16.28
C GLU A 402 -16.67 -17.15 -17.67
N ASP A 403 -16.91 -18.14 -18.57
CA ASP A 403 -17.57 -17.87 -19.84
C ASP A 403 -18.92 -17.17 -19.57
N PRO A 404 -19.27 -16.08 -20.29
CA PRO A 404 -20.52 -15.38 -20.09
C PRO A 404 -21.78 -16.26 -20.10
N LEU A 405 -21.76 -17.41 -20.82
CA LEU A 405 -22.85 -18.39 -20.79
C LEU A 405 -23.08 -19.01 -19.41
N HIS A 406 -22.02 -19.10 -18.60
CA HIS A 406 -22.06 -19.74 -17.30
C HIS A 406 -22.22 -18.75 -16.13
N ARG A 407 -22.06 -17.45 -16.35
CA ARG A 407 -22.07 -16.40 -15.31
C ARG A 407 -23.34 -16.38 -14.48
N ARG A 408 -24.50 -16.72 -15.07
CA ARG A 408 -25.78 -16.78 -14.36
C ARG A 408 -25.78 -17.72 -13.14
N TRP A 409 -24.99 -18.79 -13.17
CA TRP A 409 -24.87 -19.73 -12.05
C TRP A 409 -23.88 -19.28 -10.98
N HIS A 410 -23.13 -18.23 -11.25
CA HIS A 410 -22.10 -17.68 -10.36
C HIS A 410 -22.43 -16.27 -9.87
N HIS A 411 -23.64 -15.78 -10.13
CA HIS A 411 -24.06 -14.41 -9.88
C HIS A 411 -23.84 -13.94 -8.43
N VAL A 412 -23.97 -14.86 -7.46
CA VAL A 412 -23.74 -14.60 -6.04
C VAL A 412 -22.32 -14.04 -5.77
N LYS A 413 -21.33 -14.37 -6.58
CA LYS A 413 -19.97 -13.85 -6.42
C LYS A 413 -19.87 -12.33 -6.62
N LEU A 414 -20.82 -11.73 -7.34
CA LEU A 414 -20.84 -10.28 -7.55
C LEU A 414 -21.47 -9.50 -6.40
N ASN A 415 -22.43 -10.10 -5.69
CA ASN A 415 -23.20 -9.40 -4.66
C ASN A 415 -22.87 -9.87 -3.23
N PHE A 416 -22.14 -11.00 -3.08
CA PHE A 416 -21.79 -11.55 -1.76
C PHE A 416 -20.96 -10.57 -0.91
N SER A 417 -20.05 -9.82 -1.52
CA SER A 417 -19.22 -8.83 -0.82
C SER A 417 -20.03 -7.77 -0.09
N MET A 418 -21.25 -7.45 -0.59
CA MET A 418 -22.12 -6.47 0.06
C MET A 418 -22.67 -6.92 1.41
N LEU A 419 -22.66 -8.22 1.72
CA LEU A 419 -23.04 -8.72 3.04
C LEU A 419 -22.08 -8.27 4.15
N TYR A 420 -20.83 -8.01 3.81
CA TYR A 420 -19.80 -7.59 4.75
C TYR A 420 -19.12 -6.25 4.40
N ALA A 421 -19.55 -5.58 3.34
CA ALA A 421 -18.92 -4.36 2.82
C ALA A 421 -18.73 -3.25 3.86
N TYR A 422 -19.53 -3.24 4.92
CA TYR A 422 -19.51 -2.23 5.99
C TYR A 422 -18.96 -2.76 7.32
N SER A 423 -18.47 -4.00 7.36
CA SER A 423 -17.83 -4.56 8.56
C SER A 423 -16.47 -3.91 8.83
N GLU A 424 -15.76 -3.53 7.78
CA GLU A 424 -14.45 -2.86 7.79
C GLU A 424 -14.43 -1.66 6.84
N ASN A 425 -13.39 -0.83 6.91
CA ASN A 425 -13.13 0.23 5.95
C ASN A 425 -12.26 -0.34 4.83
N PHE A 426 -12.89 -0.78 3.75
CA PHE A 426 -12.20 -1.56 2.73
C PHE A 426 -11.51 -0.74 1.64
N VAL A 427 -10.31 -1.18 1.25
CA VAL A 427 -9.69 -0.91 -0.06
C VAL A 427 -9.96 -2.11 -0.95
N LEU A 428 -10.36 -1.91 -2.19
CA LEU A 428 -10.62 -2.94 -3.19
C LEU A 428 -9.35 -3.15 -4.03
N PRO A 429 -8.52 -4.18 -3.76
CA PRO A 429 -7.23 -4.31 -4.41
C PRO A 429 -7.34 -5.11 -5.72
N LEU A 430 -6.81 -4.55 -6.80
CA LEU A 430 -6.31 -5.31 -7.95
C LEU A 430 -4.79 -5.14 -7.96
N SER A 431 -4.11 -5.78 -7.02
CA SER A 431 -2.71 -5.59 -6.67
C SER A 431 -1.75 -6.38 -7.57
N HIS A 432 -0.44 -6.19 -7.32
CA HIS A 432 0.64 -6.93 -7.97
C HIS A 432 0.48 -8.45 -7.83
N ASP A 433 -0.01 -8.94 -6.69
CA ASP A 433 -0.19 -10.37 -6.43
C ASP A 433 -1.12 -11.07 -7.42
N GLU A 434 -2.03 -10.33 -8.04
CA GLU A 434 -3.00 -10.89 -8.97
C GLU A 434 -2.45 -11.06 -10.41
N VAL A 435 -1.27 -10.56 -10.69
CA VAL A 435 -0.70 -10.54 -12.05
C VAL A 435 0.69 -11.17 -12.15
N VAL A 436 1.00 -12.08 -11.23
CA VAL A 436 2.30 -12.78 -11.12
C VAL A 436 2.11 -14.29 -10.95
N TYR A 437 3.18 -15.04 -11.09
CA TYR A 437 3.26 -16.48 -10.79
C TYR A 437 2.23 -17.36 -11.51
N GLY A 438 2.01 -17.12 -12.80
CA GLY A 438 1.09 -17.90 -13.64
C GLY A 438 -0.39 -17.50 -13.48
N LYS A 439 -0.69 -16.43 -12.72
CA LYS A 439 -2.05 -15.91 -12.58
C LYS A 439 -2.53 -15.12 -13.81
N ARG A 440 -1.66 -14.80 -14.77
CA ARG A 440 -1.87 -13.99 -15.98
C ARG A 440 -2.15 -12.51 -15.68
N ALA A 441 -1.90 -11.64 -16.66
CA ALA A 441 -2.33 -10.24 -16.62
C ALA A 441 -3.86 -10.12 -16.56
N LEU A 442 -4.41 -9.02 -16.01
CA LEU A 442 -5.85 -8.85 -15.81
C LEU A 442 -6.66 -9.07 -17.09
N VAL A 443 -6.23 -8.49 -18.21
CA VAL A 443 -6.91 -8.64 -19.51
C VAL A 443 -6.89 -10.09 -20.02
N GLU A 444 -5.83 -10.84 -19.74
CA GLU A 444 -5.70 -12.25 -20.19
C GLU A 444 -6.43 -13.25 -19.27
N LYS A 445 -6.97 -12.78 -18.14
CA LYS A 445 -7.92 -13.57 -17.33
C LYS A 445 -9.31 -13.60 -17.95
N MET A 446 -9.62 -12.63 -18.83
CA MET A 446 -10.96 -12.44 -19.41
C MET A 446 -11.19 -13.42 -20.58
N PRO A 447 -12.39 -14.02 -20.68
CA PRO A 447 -12.74 -14.91 -21.78
C PRO A 447 -13.06 -14.15 -23.07
N GLY A 448 -13.01 -14.85 -24.20
CA GLY A 448 -13.43 -14.36 -25.50
C GLY A 448 -12.29 -13.84 -26.38
N ASP A 449 -12.67 -13.17 -27.45
CA ASP A 449 -11.74 -12.51 -28.36
C ASP A 449 -11.16 -11.21 -27.73
N ASP A 450 -10.28 -10.53 -28.46
CA ASP A 450 -9.62 -9.33 -27.96
C ASP A 450 -10.59 -8.21 -27.59
N TRP A 451 -11.64 -8.00 -28.39
CA TRP A 451 -12.65 -7.00 -28.08
C TRP A 451 -13.40 -7.35 -26.77
N GLN A 452 -13.80 -8.63 -26.64
CA GLN A 452 -14.50 -9.12 -25.45
C GLN A 452 -13.62 -9.07 -24.19
N LYS A 453 -12.32 -9.40 -24.31
CA LYS A 453 -11.36 -9.28 -23.22
C LYS A 453 -11.28 -7.83 -22.73
N PHE A 454 -11.12 -6.86 -23.62
CA PHE A 454 -11.05 -5.45 -23.24
C PHE A 454 -12.40 -4.91 -22.77
N ALA A 455 -13.52 -5.38 -23.30
CA ALA A 455 -14.86 -5.05 -22.80
C ALA A 455 -15.05 -5.54 -21.37
N ASN A 456 -14.66 -6.79 -21.05
CA ASN A 456 -14.67 -7.32 -19.69
C ASN A 456 -13.72 -6.57 -18.76
N LEU A 457 -12.54 -6.14 -19.24
CA LEU A 457 -11.61 -5.34 -18.44
C LEU A 457 -12.21 -3.98 -18.09
N ARG A 458 -12.83 -3.29 -19.06
CA ARG A 458 -13.55 -2.03 -18.80
C ARG A 458 -14.73 -2.23 -17.84
N LEU A 459 -15.45 -3.33 -17.98
CA LEU A 459 -16.55 -3.70 -17.08
C LEU A 459 -16.02 -3.95 -15.65
N LEU A 460 -14.89 -4.68 -15.48
CA LEU A 460 -14.23 -4.88 -14.19
C LEU A 460 -13.90 -3.55 -13.53
N PHE A 461 -13.25 -2.63 -14.27
CA PHE A 461 -12.87 -1.33 -13.72
C PHE A 461 -14.09 -0.47 -13.39
N GLY A 462 -15.12 -0.44 -14.25
CA GLY A 462 -16.35 0.25 -13.95
C GLY A 462 -17.04 -0.28 -12.69
N HIS A 463 -17.04 -1.60 -12.51
CA HIS A 463 -17.57 -2.23 -11.29
C HIS A 463 -16.71 -1.89 -10.07
N LEU A 464 -15.37 -1.94 -10.17
CA LEU A 464 -14.44 -1.54 -9.11
C LEU A 464 -14.71 -0.10 -8.65
N TRP A 465 -14.75 0.85 -9.59
CA TRP A 465 -14.92 2.28 -9.25
C TRP A 465 -16.31 2.62 -8.70
N ALA A 466 -17.32 1.86 -9.06
CA ALA A 466 -18.69 2.05 -8.58
C ALA A 466 -18.98 1.32 -7.25
N HIS A 467 -18.27 0.24 -6.92
CA HIS A 467 -18.47 -0.53 -5.68
C HIS A 467 -18.04 0.29 -4.45
N PRO A 468 -18.71 0.20 -3.28
CA PRO A 468 -18.24 0.82 -2.03
C PRO A 468 -16.82 0.38 -1.64
N GLY A 469 -15.99 1.33 -1.19
CA GLY A 469 -14.61 1.13 -0.79
C GLY A 469 -13.61 1.94 -1.62
N LYS A 470 -12.36 2.06 -1.13
CA LYS A 470 -11.26 2.75 -1.84
C LYS A 470 -10.73 1.86 -2.97
N LYS A 471 -10.07 2.45 -3.95
CA LYS A 471 -9.67 1.78 -5.20
C LYS A 471 -8.17 1.58 -5.24
N LEU A 472 -7.71 0.38 -5.60
CA LEU A 472 -6.30 0.11 -5.85
C LEU A 472 -6.14 -0.65 -7.17
N LEU A 473 -5.24 -0.16 -8.01
CA LEU A 473 -4.90 -0.77 -9.28
C LEU A 473 -3.37 -0.81 -9.45
N PHE A 474 -2.85 -2.01 -9.68
CA PHE A 474 -1.44 -2.20 -9.98
C PHE A 474 -1.08 -1.73 -11.38
N MET A 475 0.10 -1.14 -11.50
CA MET A 475 0.68 -0.59 -12.74
C MET A 475 0.59 -1.56 -13.93
N GLY A 476 0.26 -1.03 -15.10
CA GLY A 476 0.06 -1.80 -16.33
C GLY A 476 -1.37 -2.33 -16.49
N GLY A 477 -2.12 -2.47 -15.39
CA GLY A 477 -3.54 -2.84 -15.43
C GLY A 477 -4.40 -1.81 -16.14
N GLU A 478 -4.12 -0.52 -15.93
CA GLU A 478 -4.88 0.61 -16.44
C GLU A 478 -4.94 0.69 -17.98
N PHE A 479 -3.92 0.18 -18.65
CA PHE A 479 -3.94 0.09 -20.12
C PHE A 479 -4.05 -1.36 -20.63
N GLY A 480 -4.31 -2.33 -19.75
CA GLY A 480 -4.52 -3.71 -20.12
C GLY A 480 -3.26 -4.39 -20.68
N GLN A 481 -2.11 -4.22 -20.02
CA GLN A 481 -0.90 -4.96 -20.35
C GLN A 481 -1.21 -6.45 -20.49
N ARG A 482 -0.72 -7.10 -21.56
CA ARG A 482 -1.01 -8.51 -21.82
C ARG A 482 -0.04 -9.47 -21.15
N ARG A 483 1.23 -9.09 -21.09
CA ARG A 483 2.24 -9.90 -20.41
C ARG A 483 2.01 -9.84 -18.90
N GLU A 484 2.09 -11.00 -18.26
CA GLU A 484 2.18 -11.10 -16.81
C GLU A 484 3.33 -10.23 -16.30
N TRP A 485 3.13 -9.54 -15.15
CA TRP A 485 4.16 -8.66 -14.65
C TRP A 485 5.44 -9.41 -14.28
N THR A 486 6.57 -8.80 -14.55
CA THR A 486 7.89 -9.23 -14.11
C THR A 486 8.71 -8.03 -13.66
N HIS A 487 9.46 -8.19 -12.59
CA HIS A 487 10.36 -7.17 -12.07
C HIS A 487 11.58 -6.92 -12.97
N ASP A 488 11.93 -7.86 -13.86
CA ASP A 488 13.14 -7.82 -14.69
C ASP A 488 13.05 -6.87 -15.88
N GLY A 489 11.87 -6.40 -16.22
CA GLY A 489 11.65 -5.52 -17.37
C GLY A 489 10.75 -4.33 -17.05
N ALA A 490 10.66 -3.37 -17.96
CA ALA A 490 9.66 -2.32 -17.90
C ALA A 490 8.28 -2.84 -18.30
N LEU A 491 7.23 -2.07 -17.97
CA LEU A 491 5.90 -2.28 -18.52
C LEU A 491 5.91 -2.16 -20.05
N GLU A 492 4.92 -2.78 -20.70
CA GLU A 492 4.77 -2.78 -22.16
C GLU A 492 4.15 -1.47 -22.68
N TRP A 493 4.79 -0.32 -22.40
CA TRP A 493 4.29 1.01 -22.77
C TRP A 493 3.98 1.16 -24.26
N GLN A 494 4.67 0.43 -25.14
CA GLN A 494 4.41 0.37 -26.58
C GLN A 494 3.02 -0.20 -26.91
N SER A 495 2.37 -0.94 -26.00
CA SER A 495 1.00 -1.42 -26.17
C SER A 495 0.00 -0.27 -26.36
N LEU A 496 0.33 0.92 -25.86
CA LEU A 496 -0.48 2.14 -26.05
C LEU A 496 -0.53 2.63 -27.52
N GLU A 497 0.24 2.08 -28.43
CA GLU A 497 0.05 2.24 -29.86
C GLU A 497 -1.24 1.57 -30.35
N GLY A 498 -1.73 0.56 -29.62
CA GLY A 498 -2.98 -0.16 -29.89
C GLY A 498 -4.23 0.62 -29.42
N ALA A 499 -5.27 0.64 -30.21
CA ALA A 499 -6.50 1.39 -29.91
C ALA A 499 -7.23 0.87 -28.66
N LEU A 500 -7.26 -0.45 -28.44
CA LEU A 500 -7.90 -1.07 -27.27
C LEU A 500 -7.19 -0.71 -25.97
N HIS A 501 -5.86 -0.66 -25.97
CA HIS A 501 -5.05 -0.29 -24.83
C HIS A 501 -5.23 1.20 -24.47
N ARG A 502 -5.22 2.10 -25.46
CA ARG A 502 -5.54 3.52 -25.27
C ARG A 502 -6.94 3.72 -24.73
N GLY A 503 -7.89 2.93 -25.25
CA GLY A 503 -9.29 2.96 -24.81
C GLY A 503 -9.44 2.54 -23.35
N ALA A 504 -8.73 1.50 -22.91
CA ALA A 504 -8.70 1.06 -21.51
C ALA A 504 -8.07 2.13 -20.59
N GLN A 505 -6.93 2.71 -21.01
CA GLN A 505 -6.27 3.77 -20.25
C GLN A 505 -7.18 5.01 -20.11
N ARG A 506 -7.82 5.45 -21.19
CA ARG A 506 -8.77 6.55 -21.18
C ARG A 506 -9.97 6.26 -20.27
N TRP A 507 -10.43 5.00 -20.23
CA TRP A 507 -11.51 4.60 -19.35
C TRP A 507 -11.14 4.76 -17.87
N VAL A 508 -9.95 4.33 -17.47
CA VAL A 508 -9.47 4.51 -16.08
C VAL A 508 -9.29 6.00 -15.74
N GLU A 509 -8.77 6.81 -16.67
CA GLU A 509 -8.65 8.26 -16.49
C GLU A 509 -10.03 8.91 -16.23
N ASP A 510 -11.03 8.58 -17.04
CA ASP A 510 -12.37 9.15 -16.90
C ASP A 510 -13.11 8.60 -15.65
N LEU A 511 -12.85 7.34 -15.25
CA LEU A 511 -13.34 6.78 -13.99
C LEU A 511 -12.75 7.52 -12.78
N ASN A 512 -11.45 7.78 -12.75
CA ASN A 512 -10.79 8.55 -11.69
C ASN A 512 -11.33 9.98 -11.62
N ARG A 513 -11.52 10.63 -12.76
CA ARG A 513 -12.10 11.97 -12.85
C ARG A 513 -13.52 11.99 -12.28
N LEU A 514 -14.35 11.03 -12.66
CA LEU A 514 -15.72 10.91 -12.14
C LEU A 514 -15.73 10.62 -10.64
N TYR A 515 -14.89 9.70 -10.18
CA TYR A 515 -14.78 9.31 -8.78
C TYR A 515 -14.43 10.50 -7.88
N ARG A 516 -13.48 11.33 -8.32
CA ARG A 516 -13.10 12.56 -7.60
C ARG A 516 -14.19 13.63 -7.60
N ALA A 517 -14.97 13.71 -8.69
CA ALA A 517 -15.99 14.74 -8.88
C ALA A 517 -17.34 14.42 -8.21
N LYS A 518 -17.66 13.14 -7.99
CA LYS A 518 -18.96 12.68 -7.51
C LYS A 518 -18.88 12.13 -6.09
N THR A 519 -19.35 12.92 -5.13
CA THR A 519 -19.39 12.54 -3.70
C THR A 519 -20.15 11.24 -3.44
N ALA A 520 -21.16 10.93 -4.24
CA ALA A 520 -21.89 9.67 -4.17
C ALA A 520 -21.02 8.42 -4.35
N LEU A 521 -19.85 8.53 -4.98
CA LEU A 521 -18.94 7.40 -5.21
C LEU A 521 -17.94 7.13 -4.07
N HIS A 522 -17.76 8.08 -3.14
CA HIS A 522 -16.73 7.93 -2.10
C HIS A 522 -17.14 8.39 -0.69
N GLN A 523 -18.08 9.35 -0.55
CA GLN A 523 -18.34 10.01 0.74
C GLN A 523 -18.92 9.06 1.79
N LEU A 524 -19.70 8.08 1.37
CA LEU A 524 -20.33 7.08 2.22
C LEU A 524 -19.85 5.65 1.87
N ASP A 525 -18.57 5.49 1.53
CA ASP A 525 -18.01 4.18 1.18
C ASP A 525 -18.15 3.15 2.30
N PHE A 526 -18.15 3.59 3.56
CA PHE A 526 -18.15 2.73 4.74
C PHE A 526 -19.45 2.82 5.56
N ASP A 527 -20.49 3.43 4.96
CA ASP A 527 -21.82 3.58 5.55
C ASP A 527 -22.87 2.95 4.63
N PRO A 528 -23.73 2.04 5.12
CA PRO A 528 -24.79 1.42 4.30
C PRO A 528 -25.77 2.44 3.71
N ALA A 529 -25.90 3.65 4.28
CA ALA A 529 -26.70 4.72 3.69
C ALA A 529 -26.19 5.17 2.31
N GLY A 530 -24.92 4.91 1.97
CA GLY A 530 -24.29 5.23 0.68
C GLY A 530 -24.65 4.29 -0.47
N PHE A 531 -25.45 3.25 -0.23
CA PHE A 531 -25.73 2.22 -1.23
C PHE A 531 -27.19 1.74 -1.16
N GLU A 532 -27.75 1.45 -2.32
CA GLU A 532 -29.09 0.86 -2.42
C GLU A 532 -29.17 -0.08 -3.63
N TRP A 533 -29.50 -1.35 -3.39
CA TRP A 533 -29.83 -2.26 -4.47
C TRP A 533 -31.14 -1.85 -5.16
N ILE A 534 -31.11 -1.73 -6.48
CA ILE A 534 -32.32 -1.69 -7.30
C ILE A 534 -32.69 -3.12 -7.71
N ASP A 535 -31.70 -3.88 -8.21
CA ASP A 535 -31.83 -5.29 -8.52
C ASP A 535 -30.49 -6.00 -8.37
N ALA A 536 -30.40 -6.87 -7.36
CA ALA A 536 -29.22 -7.69 -7.09
C ALA A 536 -29.35 -9.10 -7.70
N ASP A 537 -30.54 -9.51 -8.14
CA ASP A 537 -30.90 -10.92 -8.32
C ASP A 537 -31.19 -11.31 -9.77
N ASP A 538 -30.96 -10.42 -10.76
CA ASP A 538 -31.15 -10.75 -12.18
C ASP A 538 -30.02 -11.66 -12.72
N ALA A 539 -29.87 -12.84 -12.10
CA ALA A 539 -28.88 -13.82 -12.47
C ALA A 539 -29.08 -14.35 -13.90
N GLU A 540 -30.34 -14.52 -14.33
CA GLU A 540 -30.68 -15.02 -15.67
C GLU A 540 -30.14 -14.12 -16.79
N ARG A 541 -30.09 -12.81 -16.54
CA ARG A 541 -29.53 -11.84 -17.47
C ARG A 541 -28.11 -11.44 -17.11
N SER A 542 -27.61 -11.85 -15.95
CA SER A 542 -26.33 -11.42 -15.39
C SER A 542 -26.18 -9.89 -15.39
N VAL A 543 -27.18 -9.22 -14.82
CA VAL A 543 -27.24 -7.75 -14.71
C VAL A 543 -27.29 -7.37 -13.23
N LEU A 544 -26.52 -6.34 -12.85
CA LEU A 544 -26.62 -5.69 -11.54
C LEU A 544 -27.07 -4.25 -11.70
N THR A 545 -27.98 -3.80 -10.82
CA THR A 545 -28.40 -2.41 -10.77
C THR A 545 -28.46 -1.91 -9.32
N TYR A 546 -27.83 -0.77 -9.06
CA TYR A 546 -27.80 -0.15 -7.74
C TYR A 546 -27.58 1.35 -7.80
N LEU A 547 -27.87 2.02 -6.69
CA LEU A 547 -27.58 3.44 -6.48
C LEU A 547 -26.39 3.60 -5.53
N ARG A 548 -25.52 4.54 -5.85
CA ARG A 548 -24.57 5.14 -4.92
C ARG A 548 -25.12 6.49 -4.48
N LYS A 549 -25.03 6.79 -3.20
CA LYS A 549 -25.65 7.97 -2.59
C LYS A 549 -24.66 8.77 -1.76
N ALA A 550 -24.82 10.10 -1.73
CA ALA A 550 -24.07 11.00 -0.87
C ALA A 550 -24.95 11.56 0.25
N ARG A 551 -24.31 12.23 1.24
CA ARG A 551 -25.01 12.85 2.39
C ARG A 551 -25.98 13.95 1.99
N ASP A 552 -25.73 14.64 0.88
CA ASP A 552 -26.59 15.69 0.33
C ASP A 552 -27.81 15.16 -0.43
N GLY A 553 -27.96 13.84 -0.50
CA GLY A 553 -29.04 13.18 -1.23
C GLY A 553 -28.76 13.00 -2.73
N SER A 554 -27.62 13.46 -3.24
CA SER A 554 -27.24 13.17 -4.62
C SER A 554 -27.05 11.67 -4.82
N ALA A 555 -27.50 11.16 -5.97
CA ALA A 555 -27.46 9.74 -6.28
C ALA A 555 -26.90 9.49 -7.69
N LEU A 556 -26.20 8.38 -7.83
CA LEU A 556 -25.66 7.89 -9.08
C LEU A 556 -26.16 6.45 -9.30
N LEU A 557 -26.84 6.23 -10.41
CA LEU A 557 -27.30 4.91 -10.84
C LEU A 557 -26.18 4.18 -11.56
N VAL A 558 -25.93 2.95 -11.17
CA VAL A 558 -24.99 2.03 -11.82
C VAL A 558 -25.74 0.84 -12.38
N VAL A 559 -25.53 0.55 -13.65
CA VAL A 559 -26.10 -0.62 -14.34
C VAL A 559 -25.00 -1.37 -15.05
N ALA A 560 -24.78 -2.62 -14.67
CA ALA A 560 -23.71 -3.46 -15.23
C ALA A 560 -24.30 -4.71 -15.90
N ASN A 561 -24.03 -4.87 -17.21
CA ASN A 561 -24.38 -6.03 -18.00
C ASN A 561 -23.15 -6.92 -18.22
N PHE A 562 -23.14 -8.08 -17.60
CA PHE A 562 -22.03 -9.03 -17.67
C PHE A 562 -22.15 -10.04 -18.82
N THR A 563 -23.02 -9.78 -19.80
CA THR A 563 -23.20 -10.66 -20.96
C THR A 563 -22.85 -9.93 -22.27
N PRO A 564 -22.43 -10.66 -23.32
CA PRO A 564 -22.13 -10.08 -24.64
C PRO A 564 -23.42 -9.78 -25.46
N LEU A 565 -24.55 -9.62 -24.80
CA LEU A 565 -25.84 -9.35 -25.43
C LEU A 565 -26.28 -7.92 -25.16
N VAL A 566 -26.70 -7.23 -26.19
CA VAL A 566 -27.43 -5.96 -26.04
C VAL A 566 -28.82 -6.26 -25.44
N ARG A 567 -29.26 -5.43 -24.49
CA ARG A 567 -30.57 -5.56 -23.88
C ARG A 567 -31.38 -4.29 -24.08
N ASP A 568 -32.26 -4.32 -25.05
CA ASP A 568 -33.13 -3.18 -25.35
C ASP A 568 -34.30 -3.10 -24.38
N GLY A 569 -34.65 -1.87 -23.98
CA GLY A 569 -35.79 -1.61 -23.12
C GLY A 569 -35.69 -2.20 -21.73
N TYR A 570 -34.48 -2.46 -21.23
CA TYR A 570 -34.25 -2.99 -19.87
C TYR A 570 -34.73 -1.98 -18.84
N ARG A 571 -35.69 -2.39 -18.01
CA ARG A 571 -36.40 -1.46 -17.12
C ARG A 571 -35.73 -1.42 -15.74
N VAL A 572 -35.31 -0.22 -15.32
CA VAL A 572 -34.66 0.06 -14.05
C VAL A 572 -35.46 1.09 -13.26
N GLY A 573 -35.89 0.73 -12.05
CA GLY A 573 -36.57 1.67 -11.15
C GLY A 573 -35.60 2.74 -10.66
N VAL A 574 -36.07 3.97 -10.51
CA VAL A 574 -35.26 5.09 -10.03
C VAL A 574 -36.04 5.97 -9.03
N PRO A 575 -35.39 6.60 -8.04
CA PRO A 575 -36.05 7.35 -6.98
C PRO A 575 -36.59 8.72 -7.47
N VAL A 576 -35.98 9.30 -8.49
CA VAL A 576 -36.29 10.66 -8.97
C VAL A 576 -36.88 10.61 -10.37
N ALA A 577 -38.01 11.29 -10.56
CA ALA A 577 -38.62 11.47 -11.87
C ALA A 577 -37.86 12.54 -12.68
N GLY A 578 -37.94 12.46 -14.00
CA GLY A 578 -37.33 13.40 -14.92
C GLY A 578 -36.25 12.78 -15.79
N ARG A 579 -35.35 13.64 -16.27
CA ARG A 579 -34.28 13.26 -17.18
C ARG A 579 -33.08 12.76 -16.42
N TRP A 580 -32.48 11.64 -16.86
CA TRP A 580 -31.26 11.05 -16.34
C TRP A 580 -30.18 11.12 -17.40
N ARG A 581 -29.05 11.73 -17.06
CA ARG A 581 -27.90 11.90 -17.93
C ARG A 581 -26.93 10.72 -17.77
N GLU A 582 -26.51 10.14 -18.89
CA GLU A 582 -25.47 9.14 -18.94
C GLU A 582 -24.10 9.84 -18.77
N LEU A 583 -23.44 9.60 -17.65
CA LEU A 583 -22.14 10.20 -17.33
C LEU A 583 -20.99 9.43 -17.97
N LEU A 584 -21.04 8.10 -17.83
CA LEU A 584 -20.07 7.17 -18.40
C LEU A 584 -20.77 5.93 -18.95
N ASN A 585 -20.26 5.47 -20.09
CA ASN A 585 -20.63 4.22 -20.75
C ASN A 585 -19.37 3.52 -21.22
N SER A 586 -19.03 2.38 -20.61
CA SER A 586 -17.79 1.65 -20.93
C SER A 586 -17.75 1.07 -22.36
N ASP A 587 -18.91 1.05 -23.07
CA ASP A 587 -19.01 0.63 -24.46
C ASP A 587 -18.94 1.80 -25.46
N ALA A 588 -18.66 3.02 -25.01
CA ALA A 588 -18.46 4.15 -25.90
C ALA A 588 -17.24 3.93 -26.82
N PRO A 589 -17.31 4.39 -28.09
CA PRO A 589 -16.25 4.19 -29.09
C PRO A 589 -14.89 4.76 -28.65
N ILE A 590 -14.85 5.83 -27.85
CA ILE A 590 -13.62 6.43 -27.32
C ILE A 590 -12.82 5.49 -26.41
N TYR A 591 -13.47 4.46 -25.86
CA TYR A 591 -12.86 3.41 -25.05
C TYR A 591 -12.65 2.10 -25.83
N GLY A 592 -12.93 2.08 -27.13
CA GLY A 592 -12.87 0.88 -27.98
C GLY A 592 -14.11 -0.01 -27.86
N GLY A 593 -15.24 0.55 -27.42
CA GLY A 593 -16.54 -0.13 -27.38
C GLY A 593 -17.27 -0.11 -28.71
N SER A 594 -18.45 -0.77 -28.76
CA SER A 594 -19.29 -0.89 -29.96
C SER A 594 -20.17 0.33 -30.22
N GLY A 595 -20.29 1.23 -29.24
CA GLY A 595 -21.09 2.45 -29.35
C GLY A 595 -22.58 2.28 -29.04
N VAL A 596 -22.97 1.18 -28.41
CA VAL A 596 -24.35 0.98 -27.92
C VAL A 596 -24.56 1.80 -26.65
N GLY A 597 -25.70 2.48 -26.50
CA GLY A 597 -26.00 3.32 -25.34
C GLY A 597 -27.31 4.05 -25.46
N ASN A 598 -27.50 5.11 -24.67
CA ASN A 598 -28.77 5.82 -24.51
C ASN A 598 -28.73 7.27 -25.03
N LEU A 599 -27.83 7.56 -25.98
CA LEU A 599 -27.68 8.88 -26.61
C LEU A 599 -27.44 10.04 -25.62
N GLY A 600 -26.80 9.72 -24.49
CA GLY A 600 -26.35 10.67 -23.49
C GLY A 600 -27.39 11.01 -22.40
N ALA A 601 -28.66 10.75 -22.59
CA ALA A 601 -29.69 10.94 -21.56
C ALA A 601 -30.99 10.18 -21.89
N ILE A 602 -31.81 9.93 -20.85
CA ILE A 602 -33.09 9.25 -20.98
C ILE A 602 -34.10 9.79 -19.96
N ASP A 603 -35.37 9.90 -20.35
CA ASP A 603 -36.43 10.34 -19.47
C ASP A 603 -37.12 9.17 -18.76
N THR A 604 -37.56 9.41 -17.51
CA THR A 604 -38.34 8.42 -16.75
C THR A 604 -39.76 8.26 -17.34
N ALA A 605 -40.28 7.05 -17.27
CA ALA A 605 -41.69 6.75 -17.45
C ALA A 605 -42.34 6.50 -16.08
N LEU A 606 -43.64 6.88 -15.94
CA LEU A 606 -44.45 6.58 -14.75
C LEU A 606 -44.87 5.10 -14.74
N ILE A 607 -43.90 4.24 -14.80
CA ILE A 607 -44.08 2.79 -14.75
C ILE A 607 -43.25 2.29 -13.56
N ALA A 608 -43.94 1.76 -12.55
CA ALA A 608 -43.31 1.25 -11.36
C ALA A 608 -42.39 0.06 -11.66
N SER A 609 -41.21 0.04 -11.03
CA SER A 609 -40.22 -1.05 -11.16
C SER A 609 -39.41 -1.15 -9.90
N ARG A 610 -39.23 -2.38 -9.39
CA ARG A 610 -38.32 -2.69 -8.26
C ARG A 610 -38.45 -1.74 -7.06
N GLY A 611 -39.70 -1.46 -6.63
CA GLY A 611 -39.99 -0.61 -5.47
C GLY A 611 -40.05 0.90 -5.74
N HIS A 612 -39.71 1.37 -6.93
CA HIS A 612 -39.81 2.77 -7.35
C HIS A 612 -41.06 3.02 -8.21
N ALA A 613 -41.66 4.20 -8.05
CA ALA A 613 -42.89 4.58 -8.77
C ALA A 613 -42.65 4.89 -10.25
N GLN A 614 -41.42 5.23 -10.63
CA GLN A 614 -40.98 5.51 -11.99
C GLN A 614 -39.75 4.68 -12.35
N SER A 615 -39.47 4.60 -13.65
CA SER A 615 -38.34 3.80 -14.16
C SER A 615 -37.81 4.34 -15.47
N LEU A 616 -36.58 4.00 -15.78
CA LEU A 616 -35.89 4.18 -17.05
C LEU A 616 -36.06 2.91 -17.91
N ALA A 617 -36.19 3.06 -19.21
CA ALA A 617 -36.14 1.95 -20.18
C ALA A 617 -34.80 2.05 -20.94
N LEU A 618 -33.76 1.40 -20.42
CA LEU A 618 -32.39 1.54 -20.92
C LEU A 618 -32.07 0.52 -22.02
N THR A 619 -31.25 0.92 -22.98
CA THR A 619 -30.47 -0.01 -23.80
C THR A 619 -29.17 -0.30 -23.10
N LEU A 620 -28.98 -1.55 -22.64
CA LEU A 620 -27.76 -1.97 -21.99
C LEU A 620 -26.77 -2.49 -23.03
N PRO A 621 -25.57 -1.89 -23.12
CA PRO A 621 -24.52 -2.39 -24.01
C PRO A 621 -24.01 -3.77 -23.60
N PRO A 622 -23.35 -4.50 -24.50
CA PRO A 622 -22.77 -5.81 -24.19
C PRO A 622 -21.49 -5.64 -23.35
N LEU A 623 -21.32 -6.49 -22.32
CA LEU A 623 -20.13 -6.49 -21.44
C LEU A 623 -19.75 -5.08 -20.96
N ALA A 624 -20.73 -4.35 -20.42
CA ALA A 624 -20.55 -2.93 -20.14
C ALA A 624 -21.20 -2.47 -18.84
N VAL A 625 -20.72 -1.33 -18.35
CA VAL A 625 -21.29 -0.61 -17.23
C VAL A 625 -21.71 0.79 -17.68
N LEU A 626 -22.90 1.21 -17.25
CA LEU A 626 -23.45 2.54 -17.39
C LEU A 626 -23.50 3.22 -16.03
N MET A 627 -23.16 4.52 -15.99
CA MET A 627 -23.31 5.38 -14.82
C MET A 627 -24.15 6.59 -15.19
N LEU A 628 -25.28 6.77 -14.49
CA LEU A 628 -26.23 7.84 -14.78
C LEU A 628 -26.54 8.65 -13.51
N GLU A 629 -26.86 9.94 -13.70
CA GLU A 629 -27.36 10.81 -12.62
C GLU A 629 -28.63 11.54 -13.05
N PRO A 630 -29.53 11.88 -12.11
CA PRO A 630 -30.67 12.72 -12.46
C PRO A 630 -30.20 14.14 -12.82
N GLU A 631 -30.75 14.71 -13.89
CA GLU A 631 -30.53 16.13 -14.16
C GLU A 631 -31.25 16.98 -13.10
N PRO A 632 -30.60 18.06 -12.63
CA PRO A 632 -31.27 18.99 -11.73
C PRO A 632 -32.59 19.48 -12.36
N ALA A 633 -33.65 19.49 -11.55
CA ALA A 633 -34.90 20.10 -12.01
C ALA A 633 -34.62 21.56 -12.48
N ALA A 634 -35.07 21.93 -13.66
CA ALA A 634 -34.92 23.30 -14.14
C ALA A 634 -35.50 24.25 -13.09
N SER A 635 -34.68 25.17 -12.59
CA SER A 635 -35.13 26.18 -11.65
C SER A 635 -36.32 26.93 -12.26
N PRO A 636 -37.46 27.05 -11.59
CA PRO A 636 -38.64 27.74 -12.16
C PRO A 636 -38.44 29.26 -12.42
N ASN A 637 -37.24 29.80 -12.17
CA ASN A 637 -36.90 31.22 -12.27
C ASN A 637 -35.96 31.60 -13.43
N ALA A 638 -35.92 30.83 -14.53
CA ALA A 638 -35.17 31.20 -15.74
C ALA A 638 -36.17 31.47 -16.89
N ALA A 639 -37.18 32.31 -16.66
CA ALA A 639 -38.05 32.85 -17.68
C ALA A 639 -38.13 34.37 -17.55
#